data_df174209f1eb842ae163feb465f44034
#
_entry.id   df174209f1eb842ae163feb465f44034
#
_cell.length_a   1.000
_cell.length_b   1.000
_cell.length_c   1.000
_cell.angle_alpha   90.00
_cell.angle_beta   90.00
_cell.angle_gamma   90.00
#
_symmetry.space_group_name_H-M   'P 1'
#
loop_
_entity.id
_entity.type
_entity.pdbx_description
1 polymer ?
#
loop_
_entity_poly.entity_id
_entity_poly.type
_entity_poly.pdbx_seq_one_letter_code
_entity_poly.pdbx_strand_id
1 'polypeptide(L)'
;MNLKIFLQAIFLYACAQAAVAQGIEGSVFDTQTKEPIPGATVQIVSTNLGTTTDNNGHFAINSPVSNAMLRVSSIGFSAKEIRIENGKSVKIGLDAAAENLQSVVVTGNREATLRTESPIAISKLTPRMIDEAKPTAMYEIVNKVPGVMMVNLGNEQHSMAIRQPFTTNAYFLYMEDGVPIRPMGVFNHNSILEFNQFAISSVEVVKGPVSSIYGPEAVGGAINFITQRPTILPTAKIGVQADQWGCKRIQYGAGGMIGKFGAYVGGFVANQRDAWMKSSDYDKNAINARLEYHFTPSTRLIYTLAYSEYDSQTSGSVDSLAFYSRQYVSTTDFTYRKVSSLRSRLTLEKDWKNGSQTFVTAFARKNEHGQNPNYGIRWTSGQTTAKGEINSSDFKSLGILAQHSQRFSFLNSKLITGAVFDFSPSNYWSYQIDLAAQLRPDGKSVEKYTIVQERPDIRNADYDADIKNTAAYTQYDFELLPKLRVSAGLRYDRMSFTYTNFLDNTSGSKSYSKVTPKIGATYDLGKGKGIYANYSRGFSPPGLTSVFRKRTVPAENGDLFYYNLKPAEFNNAEIGGWASVLDNKVYIDLAFYQMNGRNELLNVRLPDNSYDYQSAGKTLHRGAEFGVTYKPTKEFFLRFGGTTAIHRYDEFTLSSRESDAVKNVNGKDMPSSPRWLWNTEFSYYPKWFKNLRSSVEWQHVASYYQNQINSVKYEGYDILNMRLGYNWKGVELFTNVLNLTDVLYATNATRGNNATDRTTYNAAAPRTFVFGVQYTFTGKK
;
A
#
# COMPACT_ATOMS: atom_id res chain seq x y z
N MET A 1 -18.45 18.33 -67.77
CA MET A 1 -17.27 17.85 -67.09
C MET A 1 -17.63 16.53 -66.41
N ASN A 2 -17.10 15.43 -66.91
CA ASN A 2 -17.59 14.08 -66.58
C ASN A 2 -17.31 13.69 -65.13
N LEU A 3 -18.34 13.32 -64.37
CA LEU A 3 -18.31 12.83 -63.01
C LEU A 3 -17.28 11.72 -62.77
N LYS A 4 -16.98 10.90 -63.84
CA LYS A 4 -15.93 9.87 -63.80
C LYS A 4 -14.50 10.43 -63.67
N ILE A 5 -14.21 11.56 -64.31
CA ILE A 5 -12.89 12.21 -64.21
C ILE A 5 -12.71 12.85 -62.83
N PHE A 6 -13.77 13.38 -62.24
CA PHE A 6 -13.75 13.97 -60.90
C PHE A 6 -13.55 12.88 -59.81
N LEU A 7 -14.22 11.74 -59.94
CA LEU A 7 -14.02 10.60 -59.03
C LEU A 7 -12.64 9.94 -59.20
N GLN A 8 -12.06 9.88 -60.42
CA GLN A 8 -10.71 9.40 -60.62
C GLN A 8 -9.66 10.37 -60.02
N ALA A 9 -9.88 11.69 -60.12
CA ALA A 9 -9.01 12.69 -59.52
C ALA A 9 -9.03 12.65 -57.98
N ILE A 10 -10.21 12.41 -57.39
CA ILE A 10 -10.36 12.23 -55.92
C ILE A 10 -9.68 10.92 -55.48
N PHE A 11 -9.80 9.85 -56.25
CA PHE A 11 -9.15 8.58 -55.95
C PHE A 11 -7.61 8.64 -56.06
N LEU A 12 -7.11 9.37 -57.08
CA LEU A 12 -5.68 9.64 -57.26
C LEU A 12 -5.15 10.60 -56.17
N TYR A 13 -5.92 11.57 -55.74
CA TYR A 13 -5.56 12.47 -54.62
C TYR A 13 -5.62 11.77 -53.27
N ALA A 14 -6.54 10.84 -53.07
CA ALA A 14 -6.61 9.99 -51.87
C ALA A 14 -5.44 8.95 -51.84
N CYS A 15 -4.99 8.45 -52.96
CA CYS A 15 -3.84 7.57 -53.05
C CYS A 15 -2.47 8.31 -52.93
N ALA A 16 -2.41 9.61 -53.25
CA ALA A 16 -1.20 10.41 -53.10
C ALA A 16 -0.94 10.88 -51.62
N GLN A 17 -1.92 10.74 -50.72
CA GLN A 17 -1.79 11.04 -49.29
C GLN A 17 -1.40 9.80 -48.44
N ALA A 18 -1.16 8.65 -49.04
CA ALA A 18 -0.49 7.56 -48.32
C ALA A 18 1.01 7.90 -48.23
N ALA A 19 1.31 8.94 -47.43
CA ALA A 19 2.63 9.11 -46.88
C ALA A 19 2.87 7.89 -46.02
N VAL A 20 3.69 6.97 -46.50
CA VAL A 20 4.19 5.82 -45.74
C VAL A 20 4.85 6.40 -44.49
N ALA A 21 4.15 6.35 -43.37
CA ALA A 21 4.75 6.62 -42.09
C ALA A 21 5.86 5.57 -41.92
N GLN A 22 7.11 5.97 -42.11
CA GLN A 22 8.26 5.12 -41.88
C GLN A 22 8.29 4.78 -40.40
N GLY A 23 7.81 3.58 -40.05
CA GLY A 23 7.85 3.07 -38.67
C GLY A 23 9.29 2.74 -38.27
N ILE A 24 9.61 2.94 -37.02
CA ILE A 24 10.85 2.48 -36.39
C ILE A 24 10.59 1.03 -35.93
N GLU A 25 11.29 0.07 -36.51
CA GLU A 25 11.15 -1.34 -36.16
C GLU A 25 12.47 -1.91 -35.63
N GLY A 26 12.40 -2.91 -34.78
CA GLY A 26 13.57 -3.56 -34.23
C GLY A 26 13.30 -4.74 -33.33
N SER A 27 14.37 -5.24 -32.72
CA SER A 27 14.27 -6.30 -31.73
C SER A 27 15.15 -6.00 -30.51
N VAL A 28 14.69 -6.43 -29.32
CA VAL A 28 15.41 -6.32 -28.06
C VAL A 28 15.77 -7.71 -27.58
N PHE A 29 17.04 -7.91 -27.19
CA PHE A 29 17.56 -9.19 -26.74
C PHE A 29 18.55 -9.02 -25.58
N ASP A 30 18.75 -10.07 -24.79
CA ASP A 30 19.76 -10.15 -23.74
C ASP A 30 21.17 -10.29 -24.37
N THR A 31 22.10 -9.40 -24.02
CA THR A 31 23.47 -9.43 -24.57
C THR A 31 24.25 -10.68 -24.23
N GLN A 32 23.92 -11.38 -23.14
CA GLN A 32 24.59 -12.61 -22.71
C GLN A 32 23.98 -13.86 -23.37
N THR A 33 22.66 -14.03 -23.26
CA THR A 33 21.97 -15.23 -23.78
C THR A 33 21.57 -15.13 -25.24
N LYS A 34 21.51 -13.91 -25.77
CA LYS A 34 20.92 -13.61 -27.10
C LYS A 34 19.44 -13.95 -27.22
N GLU A 35 18.79 -14.29 -26.12
CA GLU A 35 17.35 -14.56 -26.09
C GLU A 35 16.54 -13.26 -26.22
N PRO A 36 15.40 -13.29 -26.90
CA PRO A 36 14.54 -12.13 -27.00
C PRO A 36 14.04 -11.71 -25.59
N ILE A 37 13.89 -10.41 -25.38
CA ILE A 37 13.33 -9.84 -24.15
C ILE A 37 11.89 -9.39 -24.43
N PRO A 38 10.89 -10.17 -24.01
CA PRO A 38 9.48 -9.77 -24.12
C PRO A 38 9.14 -8.63 -23.16
N GLY A 39 8.23 -7.74 -23.58
CA GLY A 39 7.73 -6.68 -22.70
C GLY A 39 8.74 -5.57 -22.40
N ALA A 40 9.87 -5.51 -23.11
CA ALA A 40 10.79 -4.37 -22.99
C ALA A 40 10.12 -3.10 -23.49
N THR A 41 10.19 -2.04 -22.73
CA THR A 41 9.68 -0.72 -23.12
C THR A 41 10.68 -0.05 -24.06
N VAL A 42 10.22 0.37 -25.23
CA VAL A 42 10.99 1.13 -26.22
C VAL A 42 10.34 2.50 -26.37
N GLN A 43 11.03 3.55 -26.00
CA GLN A 43 10.52 4.91 -25.99
C GLN A 43 11.42 5.84 -26.81
N ILE A 44 10.83 6.73 -27.59
CA ILE A 44 11.57 7.81 -28.24
C ILE A 44 11.86 8.89 -27.20
N VAL A 45 13.14 9.14 -26.92
CA VAL A 45 13.59 10.18 -25.98
C VAL A 45 13.09 11.55 -26.46
N SER A 46 12.63 12.38 -25.55
CA SER A 46 11.98 13.69 -25.82
C SER A 46 10.56 13.61 -26.40
N THR A 47 10.01 12.41 -26.54
CA THR A 47 8.58 12.23 -26.85
C THR A 47 7.99 11.19 -25.90
N ASN A 48 6.66 11.14 -25.78
CA ASN A 48 5.99 10.04 -25.07
C ASN A 48 5.56 8.91 -26.00
N LEU A 49 6.12 8.88 -27.22
CA LEU A 49 5.90 7.79 -28.17
C LEU A 49 6.76 6.60 -27.76
N GLY A 50 6.11 5.49 -27.53
CA GLY A 50 6.78 4.25 -27.17
C GLY A 50 5.90 3.05 -27.45
N THR A 51 6.51 1.90 -27.35
CA THR A 51 5.87 0.59 -27.49
C THR A 51 6.52 -0.38 -26.53
N THR A 52 6.00 -1.60 -26.45
CA THR A 52 6.70 -2.71 -25.80
C THR A 52 7.01 -3.78 -26.81
N THR A 53 8.07 -4.57 -26.54
CA THR A 53 8.40 -5.72 -27.39
C THR A 53 7.39 -6.85 -27.21
N ASP A 54 7.13 -7.57 -28.31
CA ASP A 54 6.35 -8.81 -28.31
C ASP A 54 7.11 -9.99 -27.67
N ASN A 55 6.53 -11.20 -27.71
CA ASN A 55 7.15 -12.42 -27.15
C ASN A 55 8.47 -12.82 -27.84
N ASN A 56 8.73 -12.34 -29.06
CA ASN A 56 9.96 -12.57 -29.81
C ASN A 56 10.92 -11.37 -29.68
N GLY A 57 10.64 -10.43 -28.76
CA GLY A 57 11.46 -9.24 -28.57
C GLY A 57 11.33 -8.20 -29.67
N HIS A 58 10.41 -8.33 -30.65
CA HIS A 58 10.22 -7.36 -31.72
C HIS A 58 9.34 -6.18 -31.27
N PHE A 59 9.65 -5.01 -31.80
CA PHE A 59 8.86 -3.80 -31.60
C PHE A 59 8.69 -3.02 -32.91
N ALA A 60 7.59 -2.25 -32.98
CA ALA A 60 7.34 -1.28 -34.02
C ALA A 60 6.75 0.00 -33.43
N ILE A 61 7.28 1.16 -33.79
CA ILE A 61 6.79 2.48 -33.38
C ILE A 61 6.42 3.26 -34.62
N ASN A 62 5.16 3.60 -34.81
CA ASN A 62 4.73 4.50 -35.86
C ASN A 62 5.12 5.93 -35.48
N SER A 63 6.20 6.43 -36.04
CA SER A 63 6.71 7.77 -35.79
C SER A 63 7.07 8.48 -37.08
N PRO A 64 6.71 9.76 -37.23
CA PRO A 64 7.15 10.56 -38.37
C PRO A 64 8.61 11.03 -38.25
N VAL A 65 9.31 10.69 -37.17
CA VAL A 65 10.68 11.12 -36.90
C VAL A 65 11.66 10.11 -37.47
N SER A 66 12.45 10.52 -38.44
CA SER A 66 13.42 9.67 -39.16
C SER A 66 14.73 9.44 -38.39
N ASN A 67 15.14 10.33 -37.50
CA ASN A 67 16.30 10.20 -36.64
C ASN A 67 15.86 10.40 -35.20
N ALA A 68 15.85 9.34 -34.42
CA ALA A 68 15.36 9.38 -33.02
C ALA A 68 16.41 8.75 -32.08
N MET A 69 16.44 9.26 -30.85
CA MET A 69 17.07 8.58 -29.73
C MET A 69 16.03 7.67 -29.10
N LEU A 70 16.25 6.36 -29.15
CA LEU A 70 15.42 5.40 -28.44
C LEU A 70 16.01 5.11 -27.06
N ARG A 71 15.18 5.13 -26.06
CA ARG A 71 15.46 4.57 -24.75
C ARG A 71 14.74 3.24 -24.62
N VAL A 72 15.52 2.17 -24.41
CA VAL A 72 15.00 0.83 -24.25
C VAL A 72 15.28 0.36 -22.84
N SER A 73 14.24 -0.09 -22.15
CA SER A 73 14.32 -0.58 -20.77
C SER A 73 13.46 -1.81 -20.58
N SER A 74 13.95 -2.74 -19.77
CA SER A 74 13.19 -3.90 -19.33
C SER A 74 13.54 -4.23 -17.89
N ILE A 75 12.59 -4.84 -17.18
CA ILE A 75 12.82 -5.29 -15.80
C ILE A 75 13.95 -6.31 -15.79
N GLY A 76 14.95 -6.09 -14.94
CA GLY A 76 16.13 -6.95 -14.86
C GLY A 76 17.23 -6.62 -15.86
N PHE A 77 17.12 -5.53 -16.62
CA PHE A 77 18.11 -5.08 -17.58
C PHE A 77 18.44 -3.61 -17.42
N SER A 78 19.71 -3.24 -17.71
CA SER A 78 20.12 -1.84 -17.79
C SER A 78 19.45 -1.17 -18.98
N ALA A 79 18.78 -0.02 -18.78
CA ALA A 79 18.25 0.71 -19.91
C ALA A 79 19.39 1.21 -20.80
N LYS A 80 19.11 1.26 -22.09
CA LYS A 80 20.07 1.67 -23.10
C LYS A 80 19.45 2.73 -23.99
N GLU A 81 20.21 3.78 -24.23
CA GLU A 81 19.85 4.77 -25.23
C GLU A 81 20.64 4.49 -26.52
N ILE A 82 19.94 4.49 -27.64
CA ILE A 82 20.52 4.25 -28.95
C ILE A 82 19.96 5.23 -29.96
N ARG A 83 20.84 5.83 -30.72
CA ARG A 83 20.45 6.68 -31.85
C ARG A 83 20.17 5.80 -33.05
N ILE A 84 19.00 6.00 -33.65
CA ILE A 84 18.59 5.31 -34.87
C ILE A 84 18.63 6.25 -36.06
N GLU A 85 19.12 5.71 -37.19
CA GLU A 85 19.09 6.36 -38.46
C GLU A 85 18.04 5.71 -39.37
N ASN A 86 17.51 6.48 -40.28
CA ASN A 86 16.35 6.20 -41.13
C ASN A 86 16.32 4.78 -41.74
N GLY A 87 15.18 4.08 -41.59
CA GLY A 87 14.79 2.93 -42.44
C GLY A 87 15.49 1.60 -42.14
N LYS A 88 16.28 1.47 -41.06
CA LYS A 88 16.94 0.20 -40.70
C LYS A 88 16.31 -0.41 -39.45
N SER A 89 15.89 -1.67 -39.53
CA SER A 89 15.56 -2.46 -38.36
C SER A 89 16.75 -2.53 -37.39
N VAL A 90 16.55 -2.19 -36.12
CA VAL A 90 17.62 -2.10 -35.12
C VAL A 90 17.59 -3.30 -34.18
N LYS A 91 18.74 -3.89 -33.91
CA LYS A 91 18.91 -4.94 -32.90
C LYS A 91 19.54 -4.35 -31.64
N ILE A 92 18.80 -4.36 -30.53
CA ILE A 92 19.19 -3.71 -29.30
C ILE A 92 19.46 -4.76 -28.22
N GLY A 93 20.72 -4.93 -27.86
CA GLY A 93 21.11 -5.79 -26.76
C GLY A 93 21.03 -5.00 -25.42
N LEU A 94 20.34 -5.56 -24.43
CA LEU A 94 20.34 -5.06 -23.08
C LEU A 94 21.20 -5.95 -22.19
N ASP A 95 21.97 -5.33 -21.31
CA ASP A 95 22.77 -6.02 -20.30
C ASP A 95 21.92 -6.27 -19.05
N ALA A 96 22.04 -7.47 -18.48
CA ALA A 96 21.34 -7.77 -17.23
C ALA A 96 21.78 -6.78 -16.14
N ALA A 97 20.82 -6.14 -15.50
CA ALA A 97 21.04 -5.20 -14.40
C ALA A 97 20.52 -5.76 -13.07
N ALA A 98 21.08 -5.28 -11.97
CA ALA A 98 20.40 -5.39 -10.68
C ALA A 98 19.07 -4.61 -10.74
N GLU A 99 18.02 -5.22 -10.28
CA GLU A 99 16.61 -4.91 -10.56
C GLU A 99 16.11 -3.48 -10.23
N ASN A 100 16.89 -2.66 -9.48
CA ASN A 100 16.34 -1.46 -8.82
C ASN A 100 16.79 -0.09 -9.34
N LEU A 101 17.91 0.01 -10.09
CA LEU A 101 18.46 1.32 -10.47
C LEU A 101 17.63 2.11 -11.47
N GLN A 102 16.88 1.44 -12.31
CA GLN A 102 16.12 2.04 -13.40
C GLN A 102 14.61 1.82 -13.28
N SER A 103 14.15 1.39 -12.08
CA SER A 103 12.72 1.27 -11.86
C SER A 103 12.06 2.65 -11.96
N VAL A 104 11.09 2.76 -12.86
CA VAL A 104 10.20 3.90 -12.93
C VAL A 104 9.18 3.76 -11.80
N VAL A 105 9.04 4.81 -11.01
CA VAL A 105 8.07 4.92 -9.94
C VAL A 105 7.13 6.10 -10.23
N VAL A 106 5.87 5.95 -9.85
CA VAL A 106 4.84 6.99 -10.03
C VAL A 106 4.59 7.71 -8.70
N THR A 107 4.77 7.00 -7.59
CA THR A 107 4.37 7.48 -6.25
C THR A 107 5.30 8.56 -5.69
N GLY A 108 6.46 8.80 -6.30
CA GLY A 108 7.36 9.89 -5.85
C GLY A 108 6.75 11.28 -5.98
N ASN A 109 6.03 11.56 -7.06
CA ASN A 109 5.45 12.87 -7.40
C ASN A 109 4.20 12.79 -8.29
N ARG A 110 3.47 11.67 -8.27
CA ARG A 110 2.30 11.35 -9.12
C ARG A 110 2.60 11.34 -10.63
N GLU A 111 3.85 11.19 -11.00
CA GLU A 111 4.32 11.15 -12.38
C GLU A 111 5.41 10.09 -12.51
N ALA A 112 5.46 9.42 -13.65
CA ALA A 112 6.48 8.42 -13.93
C ALA A 112 7.88 9.06 -13.95
N THR A 113 8.69 8.75 -12.94
CA THR A 113 10.07 9.25 -12.81
C THR A 113 11.01 8.12 -12.44
N LEU A 114 12.30 8.30 -12.72
CA LEU A 114 13.30 7.37 -12.21
C LEU A 114 13.35 7.47 -10.68
N ARG A 115 13.43 6.33 -10.00
CA ARG A 115 13.59 6.28 -8.55
C ARG A 115 14.76 7.13 -8.07
N THR A 116 15.86 7.12 -8.83
CA THR A 116 17.09 7.87 -8.53
C THR A 116 16.95 9.38 -8.63
N GLU A 117 15.90 9.89 -9.24
CA GLU A 117 15.61 11.34 -9.31
C GLU A 117 14.80 11.84 -8.11
N SER A 118 14.27 10.94 -7.29
CA SER A 118 13.45 11.30 -6.12
C SER A 118 14.27 11.23 -4.84
N PRO A 119 14.44 12.35 -4.11
CA PRO A 119 15.22 12.39 -2.87
C PRO A 119 14.43 11.83 -1.68
N ILE A 120 13.94 10.58 -1.80
CA ILE A 120 13.14 9.91 -0.78
C ILE A 120 13.26 8.39 -0.94
N ALA A 121 13.13 7.65 0.16
CA ALA A 121 13.12 6.19 0.10
C ALA A 121 11.83 5.67 -0.54
N ILE A 122 11.95 5.07 -1.73
CA ILE A 122 10.84 4.43 -2.46
C ILE A 122 11.25 3.00 -2.78
N SER A 123 10.36 2.06 -2.51
CA SER A 123 10.50 0.65 -2.91
C SER A 123 9.37 0.26 -3.84
N LYS A 124 9.67 -0.61 -4.81
CA LYS A 124 8.69 -1.12 -5.77
C LYS A 124 8.69 -2.65 -5.76
N LEU A 125 7.53 -3.24 -5.57
CA LEU A 125 7.28 -4.66 -5.80
C LEU A 125 6.83 -4.81 -7.25
N THR A 126 7.64 -5.52 -8.02
CA THR A 126 7.42 -5.68 -9.47
C THR A 126 6.31 -6.69 -9.76
N PRO A 127 5.71 -6.66 -10.97
CA PRO A 127 4.72 -7.66 -11.38
C PRO A 127 5.22 -9.08 -11.25
N ARG A 128 6.50 -9.30 -11.55
CA ARG A 128 7.15 -10.62 -11.42
C ARG A 128 7.20 -11.10 -9.98
N MET A 129 7.61 -10.23 -9.03
CA MET A 129 7.67 -10.58 -7.61
C MET A 129 6.29 -10.97 -7.07
N ILE A 130 5.25 -10.25 -7.50
CA ILE A 130 3.85 -10.53 -7.10
C ILE A 130 3.39 -11.85 -7.71
N ASP A 131 3.63 -12.06 -9.01
CA ASP A 131 3.19 -13.26 -9.70
C ASP A 131 3.94 -14.52 -9.20
N GLU A 132 5.24 -14.44 -8.94
CA GLU A 132 6.02 -15.56 -8.41
C GLU A 132 5.72 -15.90 -6.95
N ALA A 133 5.30 -14.92 -6.14
CA ALA A 133 4.92 -15.16 -4.75
C ALA A 133 3.61 -15.96 -4.59
N LYS A 134 2.68 -15.86 -5.56
CA LYS A 134 1.35 -16.50 -5.47
C LYS A 134 0.70 -16.33 -4.08
N PRO A 135 0.59 -15.10 -3.57
CA PRO A 135 0.24 -14.87 -2.18
C PRO A 135 -1.20 -15.28 -1.88
N THR A 136 -1.44 -15.72 -0.66
CA THR A 136 -2.80 -15.87 -0.12
C THR A 136 -3.35 -14.53 0.35
N ALA A 137 -2.50 -13.70 0.94
CA ALA A 137 -2.87 -12.38 1.46
C ALA A 137 -1.77 -11.34 1.18
N MET A 138 -2.14 -10.05 1.22
CA MET A 138 -1.27 -8.94 0.84
C MET A 138 -0.02 -8.79 1.72
N TYR A 139 -0.08 -9.19 3.00
CA TYR A 139 1.08 -9.11 3.89
C TYR A 139 2.28 -9.93 3.39
N GLU A 140 2.05 -11.05 2.70
CA GLU A 140 3.12 -11.89 2.13
C GLU A 140 3.95 -11.15 1.07
N ILE A 141 3.36 -10.14 0.43
CA ILE A 141 4.04 -9.33 -0.59
C ILE A 141 4.62 -8.07 0.04
N VAL A 142 3.80 -7.33 0.82
CA VAL A 142 4.19 -6.02 1.36
C VAL A 142 5.36 -6.15 2.33
N ASN A 143 5.43 -7.26 3.10
CA ASN A 143 6.54 -7.56 4.00
C ASN A 143 7.88 -7.87 3.30
N LYS A 144 7.89 -7.96 1.98
CA LYS A 144 9.12 -8.01 1.19
C LYS A 144 9.80 -6.65 1.02
N VAL A 145 9.11 -5.56 1.35
CA VAL A 145 9.65 -4.19 1.29
C VAL A 145 10.50 -3.91 2.52
N PRO A 146 11.78 -3.50 2.38
CA PRO A 146 12.63 -3.17 3.52
C PRO A 146 12.00 -2.10 4.41
N GLY A 147 11.94 -2.36 5.72
CA GLY A 147 11.40 -1.42 6.71
C GLY A 147 9.87 -1.33 6.75
N VAL A 148 9.17 -2.24 6.10
CA VAL A 148 7.70 -2.33 6.11
C VAL A 148 7.28 -3.64 6.76
N MET A 149 6.33 -3.55 7.68
CA MET A 149 5.69 -4.73 8.28
C MET A 149 4.19 -4.55 8.32
N MET A 150 3.49 -5.36 7.54
CA MET A 150 2.05 -5.56 7.62
C MET A 150 1.81 -6.75 8.54
N VAL A 151 1.22 -6.47 9.70
CA VAL A 151 0.92 -7.47 10.73
C VAL A 151 -0.42 -8.11 10.38
N ASN A 152 -0.43 -9.41 10.15
CA ASN A 152 -1.66 -10.15 9.90
C ASN A 152 -2.43 -10.35 11.23
N LEU A 153 -3.65 -9.82 11.30
CA LEU A 153 -4.56 -9.96 12.44
C LEU A 153 -5.64 -11.05 12.22
N GLY A 154 -5.51 -11.84 11.17
CA GLY A 154 -6.47 -12.85 10.73
C GLY A 154 -7.36 -12.37 9.60
N ASN A 155 -7.66 -13.27 8.65
CA ASN A 155 -8.58 -13.02 7.53
C ASN A 155 -8.33 -11.71 6.79
N GLU A 156 -7.08 -11.46 6.38
CA GLU A 156 -6.63 -10.24 5.69
C GLU A 156 -6.73 -8.94 6.53
N GLN A 157 -7.25 -8.97 7.75
CA GLN A 157 -7.20 -7.82 8.63
C GLN A 157 -5.75 -7.54 9.05
N HIS A 158 -5.38 -6.27 9.19
CA HIS A 158 -3.99 -5.92 9.39
C HIS A 158 -3.81 -4.67 10.24
N SER A 159 -2.65 -4.55 10.87
CA SER A 159 -2.04 -3.29 11.27
C SER A 159 -0.74 -3.09 10.49
N MET A 160 -0.17 -1.90 10.54
CA MET A 160 0.97 -1.53 9.71
C MET A 160 2.09 -0.91 10.54
N ALA A 161 3.32 -1.12 10.09
CA ALA A 161 4.50 -0.41 10.54
C ALA A 161 5.32 0.04 9.33
N ILE A 162 5.53 1.33 9.19
CA ILE A 162 6.51 1.98 8.32
C ILE A 162 7.07 3.14 9.13
N ARG A 163 8.28 3.03 9.64
CA ARG A 163 8.91 4.03 10.53
C ARG A 163 8.08 4.39 11.77
N GLN A 164 7.19 3.50 12.16
CA GLN A 164 6.27 3.59 13.30
C GLN A 164 6.19 2.21 13.97
N PRO A 165 5.77 2.09 15.23
CA PRO A 165 5.34 0.81 15.82
C PRO A 165 4.19 0.18 15.02
N PHE A 166 3.89 -1.08 15.27
CA PHE A 166 2.66 -1.70 14.76
C PHE A 166 1.45 -0.92 15.27
N THR A 167 0.73 -0.25 14.37
CA THR A 167 -0.38 0.61 14.75
C THR A 167 -1.54 0.53 13.78
N THR A 168 -2.72 0.87 14.30
CA THR A 168 -3.95 1.10 13.53
C THR A 168 -4.26 2.59 13.36
N ASN A 169 -3.39 3.47 13.84
CA ASN A 169 -3.54 4.92 13.68
C ASN A 169 -3.48 5.31 12.20
N ALA A 170 -4.12 6.42 11.84
CA ALA A 170 -4.15 6.95 10.48
C ALA A 170 -2.81 7.63 10.09
N TYR A 171 -1.72 6.85 10.11
CA TYR A 171 -0.37 7.31 9.77
C TYR A 171 0.13 6.73 8.44
N PHE A 172 -0.65 5.91 7.79
CA PHE A 172 -0.33 5.27 6.51
C PHE A 172 -1.42 5.55 5.50
N LEU A 173 -1.03 6.07 4.34
CA LEU A 173 -1.97 6.36 3.27
C LEU A 173 -2.00 5.20 2.27
N TYR A 174 -3.18 4.61 2.08
CA TYR A 174 -3.42 3.58 1.08
C TYR A 174 -4.06 4.18 -0.16
N MET A 175 -3.48 3.90 -1.31
CA MET A 175 -3.91 4.46 -2.59
C MET A 175 -4.08 3.37 -3.65
N GLU A 176 -4.96 3.63 -4.60
CA GLU A 176 -5.08 2.89 -5.85
C GLU A 176 -4.84 3.85 -7.01
N ASP A 177 -3.79 3.60 -7.81
CA ASP A 177 -3.33 4.50 -8.88
C ASP A 177 -3.20 5.98 -8.44
N GLY A 178 -2.66 6.22 -7.25
CA GLY A 178 -2.43 7.56 -6.71
C GLY A 178 -3.65 8.27 -6.09
N VAL A 179 -4.82 7.64 -6.06
CA VAL A 179 -6.02 8.18 -5.40
C VAL A 179 -6.24 7.45 -4.07
N PRO A 180 -6.42 8.17 -2.93
CA PRO A 180 -6.72 7.55 -1.65
C PRO A 180 -7.99 6.69 -1.71
N ILE A 181 -7.95 5.50 -1.07
CA ILE A 181 -9.06 4.56 -1.07
C ILE A 181 -10.23 5.09 -0.27
N ARG A 182 -9.94 5.69 0.89
CA ARG A 182 -10.91 6.29 1.80
C ARG A 182 -10.66 7.79 1.93
N PRO A 183 -11.68 8.60 2.27
CA PRO A 183 -11.49 10.00 2.58
C PRO A 183 -10.73 10.17 3.89
N MET A 184 -10.04 11.29 4.03
CA MET A 184 -9.34 11.66 5.24
C MET A 184 -10.30 11.90 6.39
N GLY A 185 -9.90 11.50 7.61
CA GLY A 185 -10.73 11.61 8.81
C GLY A 185 -11.70 10.45 9.03
N VAL A 186 -11.94 9.61 8.03
CA VAL A 186 -12.64 8.34 8.18
C VAL A 186 -11.63 7.25 8.56
N PHE A 187 -12.08 6.26 9.31
CA PHE A 187 -11.29 5.12 9.73
C PHE A 187 -10.55 4.45 8.55
N ASN A 188 -9.22 4.54 8.53
CA ASN A 188 -8.38 4.09 7.41
C ASN A 188 -7.76 2.71 7.60
N HIS A 189 -7.72 2.21 8.83
CA HIS A 189 -7.25 0.88 9.17
C HIS A 189 -8.05 -0.21 8.43
N ASN A 190 -7.38 -1.24 7.96
CA ASN A 190 -7.96 -2.34 7.18
C ASN A 190 -8.54 -1.97 5.81
N SER A 191 -8.24 -0.80 5.24
CA SER A 191 -8.72 -0.45 3.90
C SER A 191 -8.24 -1.39 2.78
N ILE A 192 -7.19 -2.18 3.01
CA ILE A 192 -6.70 -3.21 2.07
C ILE A 192 -7.71 -4.36 1.87
N LEU A 193 -8.66 -4.55 2.80
CA LEU A 193 -9.78 -5.49 2.58
C LEU A 193 -10.59 -5.17 1.32
N GLU A 194 -10.58 -3.92 0.90
CA GLU A 194 -11.30 -3.41 -0.27
C GLU A 194 -10.56 -3.63 -1.59
N PHE A 195 -9.35 -4.21 -1.57
CA PHE A 195 -8.54 -4.40 -2.77
C PHE A 195 -8.78 -5.73 -3.45
N ASN A 196 -8.66 -5.66 -4.78
CA ASN A 196 -8.47 -6.82 -5.62
C ASN A 196 -6.98 -7.07 -5.86
N GLN A 197 -6.38 -7.96 -5.09
CA GLN A 197 -4.95 -8.28 -5.19
C GLN A 197 -4.53 -8.87 -6.55
N PHE A 198 -5.47 -9.42 -7.35
CA PHE A 198 -5.19 -10.00 -8.66
C PHE A 198 -5.26 -8.99 -9.81
N ALA A 199 -5.88 -7.83 -9.56
CA ALA A 199 -5.88 -6.72 -10.50
C ALA A 199 -4.73 -5.75 -10.27
N ILE A 200 -3.79 -6.06 -9.36
CA ILE A 200 -2.61 -5.25 -9.07
C ILE A 200 -1.46 -5.66 -10.00
N SER A 201 -0.86 -4.69 -10.67
CA SER A 201 0.35 -4.85 -11.48
C SER A 201 1.61 -4.71 -10.63
N SER A 202 1.69 -3.68 -9.79
CA SER A 202 2.83 -3.43 -8.91
C SER A 202 2.39 -2.70 -7.65
N VAL A 203 3.22 -2.74 -6.61
CA VAL A 203 3.02 -1.97 -5.38
C VAL A 203 4.22 -1.05 -5.18
N GLU A 204 3.97 0.22 -4.99
CA GLU A 204 5.00 1.20 -4.67
C GLU A 204 4.80 1.69 -3.24
N VAL A 205 5.88 1.68 -2.45
CA VAL A 205 5.87 2.12 -1.06
C VAL A 205 6.84 3.27 -0.91
N VAL A 206 6.32 4.44 -0.57
CA VAL A 206 7.12 5.60 -0.18
C VAL A 206 7.19 5.62 1.33
N LYS A 207 8.40 5.71 1.88
CA LYS A 207 8.65 5.63 3.32
C LYS A 207 8.94 7.01 3.91
N GLY A 208 8.35 7.30 5.08
CA GLY A 208 8.38 8.61 5.72
C GLY A 208 7.32 9.59 5.19
N PRO A 209 7.28 10.82 5.72
CA PRO A 209 6.22 11.77 5.39
C PRO A 209 6.25 12.21 3.93
N VAL A 210 5.13 11.96 3.23
CA VAL A 210 4.89 12.42 1.86
C VAL A 210 3.66 13.31 1.76
N SER A 211 3.30 13.92 2.87
CA SER A 211 2.14 14.82 2.94
C SER A 211 2.23 16.02 2.00
N SER A 212 3.42 16.44 1.59
CA SER A 212 3.62 17.53 0.61
C SER A 212 3.08 17.22 -0.80
N ILE A 213 2.82 15.95 -1.11
CA ILE A 213 2.21 15.52 -2.40
C ILE A 213 0.84 14.89 -2.16
N TYR A 214 0.73 14.02 -1.16
CA TYR A 214 -0.45 13.20 -0.97
C TYR A 214 -1.41 13.70 0.10
N GLY A 215 -0.95 14.59 0.98
CA GLY A 215 -1.76 15.19 2.04
C GLY A 215 -1.71 14.44 3.37
N PRO A 216 -2.73 14.63 4.22
CA PRO A 216 -2.80 14.03 5.54
C PRO A 216 -2.68 12.51 5.53
N GLU A 217 -2.39 11.93 6.72
CA GLU A 217 -2.27 10.49 6.98
C GLU A 217 -1.07 9.80 6.28
N ALA A 218 -0.35 10.48 5.39
CA ALA A 218 0.88 9.98 4.78
C ALA A 218 2.11 10.33 5.64
N VAL A 219 2.12 9.89 6.90
CA VAL A 219 3.13 10.20 7.92
C VAL A 219 4.26 9.18 7.96
N GLY A 220 3.94 7.93 8.25
CA GLY A 220 4.91 6.82 8.21
C GLY A 220 5.26 6.45 6.77
N GLY A 221 4.30 6.59 5.87
CA GLY A 221 4.48 6.33 4.45
C GLY A 221 3.17 6.29 3.67
N ALA A 222 3.31 6.06 2.37
CA ALA A 222 2.19 5.84 1.46
C ALA A 222 2.41 4.57 0.66
N ILE A 223 1.36 3.76 0.53
CA ILE A 223 1.34 2.53 -0.24
C ILE A 223 0.39 2.71 -1.41
N ASN A 224 0.94 2.60 -2.61
CA ASN A 224 0.18 2.79 -3.85
C ASN A 224 0.11 1.48 -4.63
N PHE A 225 -1.09 0.98 -4.79
CA PHE A 225 -1.39 -0.21 -5.57
C PHE A 225 -1.68 0.22 -7.01
N ILE A 226 -0.78 -0.15 -7.91
CA ILE A 226 -0.90 0.16 -9.34
C ILE A 226 -1.71 -0.96 -10.00
N THR A 227 -2.83 -0.60 -10.63
CA THR A 227 -3.71 -1.57 -11.27
C THR A 227 -3.17 -2.07 -12.60
N GLN A 228 -3.60 -3.27 -13.00
CA GLN A 228 -3.30 -3.87 -14.30
C GLN A 228 -3.81 -2.97 -15.43
N ARG A 229 -3.01 -2.90 -16.50
CA ARG A 229 -3.35 -2.17 -17.74
C ARG A 229 -3.68 -3.13 -18.87
N PRO A 230 -4.44 -2.69 -19.87
CA PRO A 230 -4.59 -3.45 -21.10
C PRO A 230 -3.23 -3.77 -21.72
N THR A 231 -3.02 -5.01 -22.08
CA THR A 231 -1.79 -5.48 -22.70
C THR A 231 -1.83 -5.28 -24.21
N ILE A 232 -0.68 -5.09 -24.85
CA ILE A 232 -0.60 -4.92 -26.31
C ILE A 232 -1.11 -6.17 -27.02
N LEU A 233 -0.72 -7.35 -26.54
CA LEU A 233 -1.27 -8.62 -26.98
C LEU A 233 -2.42 -9.03 -26.07
N PRO A 234 -3.53 -9.55 -26.60
CA PRO A 234 -4.60 -10.09 -25.76
C PRO A 234 -4.05 -11.14 -24.81
N THR A 235 -4.30 -10.96 -23.52
CA THR A 235 -3.90 -11.91 -22.49
C THR A 235 -5.10 -12.32 -21.66
N ALA A 236 -5.14 -13.58 -21.25
CA ALA A 236 -6.10 -14.07 -20.29
C ALA A 236 -5.39 -14.97 -19.27
N LYS A 237 -5.80 -14.84 -18.01
CA LYS A 237 -5.25 -15.62 -16.90
C LYS A 237 -6.43 -16.16 -16.07
N ILE A 238 -6.40 -17.46 -15.78
CA ILE A 238 -7.32 -18.08 -14.85
C ILE A 238 -6.51 -18.97 -13.90
N GLY A 239 -6.85 -18.95 -12.63
CA GLY A 239 -6.16 -19.76 -11.64
C GLY A 239 -7.09 -20.23 -10.53
N VAL A 240 -6.73 -21.34 -9.92
CA VAL A 240 -7.36 -21.86 -8.71
C VAL A 240 -6.28 -22.10 -7.67
N GLN A 241 -6.62 -21.85 -6.42
CA GLN A 241 -5.71 -22.02 -5.30
C GLN A 241 -6.51 -22.50 -4.08
N ALA A 242 -5.92 -23.42 -3.33
CA ALA A 242 -6.50 -23.91 -2.07
C ALA A 242 -5.39 -24.19 -1.07
N ASP A 243 -5.75 -24.17 0.22
CA ASP A 243 -4.86 -24.60 1.30
C ASP A 243 -5.53 -25.70 2.14
N GLN A 244 -4.76 -26.27 3.05
CA GLN A 244 -5.23 -27.33 3.96
C GLN A 244 -6.21 -26.84 5.03
N TRP A 245 -6.31 -25.51 5.20
CA TRP A 245 -7.14 -24.85 6.22
C TRP A 245 -8.46 -24.34 5.67
N GLY A 246 -8.92 -24.92 4.55
CA GLY A 246 -10.23 -24.65 3.97
C GLY A 246 -10.34 -23.36 3.16
N CYS A 247 -9.25 -22.65 2.96
CA CYS A 247 -9.23 -21.51 2.04
C CYS A 247 -9.24 -22.01 0.59
N LYS A 248 -10.15 -21.48 -0.22
CA LYS A 248 -10.30 -21.78 -1.66
C LYS A 248 -10.46 -20.47 -2.41
N ARG A 249 -9.82 -20.35 -3.57
CA ARG A 249 -9.86 -19.15 -4.38
C ARG A 249 -9.82 -19.46 -5.86
N ILE A 250 -10.72 -18.82 -6.61
CA ILE A 250 -10.69 -18.77 -8.07
C ILE A 250 -10.36 -17.34 -8.46
N GLN A 251 -9.41 -17.17 -9.34
CA GLN A 251 -8.93 -15.86 -9.82
C GLN A 251 -8.89 -15.82 -11.34
N TYR A 252 -9.20 -14.68 -11.91
CA TYR A 252 -9.25 -14.50 -13.35
C TYR A 252 -8.85 -13.08 -13.74
N GLY A 253 -8.36 -12.94 -14.96
CA GLY A 253 -8.08 -11.65 -15.57
C GLY A 253 -7.93 -11.78 -17.07
N ALA A 254 -8.40 -10.80 -17.79
CA ALA A 254 -8.24 -10.73 -19.23
C ALA A 254 -8.11 -9.28 -19.67
N GLY A 255 -7.28 -9.03 -20.69
CA GLY A 255 -7.10 -7.68 -21.22
C GLY A 255 -6.37 -7.68 -22.56
N GLY A 256 -6.47 -6.54 -23.23
CA GLY A 256 -5.82 -6.33 -24.52
C GLY A 256 -6.17 -4.98 -25.14
N MET A 257 -5.43 -4.64 -26.19
CA MET A 257 -5.65 -3.45 -27.01
C MET A 257 -6.22 -3.86 -28.38
N ILE A 258 -7.24 -3.16 -28.84
CA ILE A 258 -7.80 -3.25 -30.20
C ILE A 258 -7.84 -1.85 -30.78
N GLY A 259 -6.92 -1.52 -31.68
CA GLY A 259 -6.78 -0.18 -32.22
C GLY A 259 -6.52 0.86 -31.12
N LYS A 260 -7.42 1.82 -30.98
CA LYS A 260 -7.35 2.88 -29.97
C LYS A 260 -8.03 2.53 -28.63
N PHE A 261 -8.66 1.37 -28.55
CA PHE A 261 -9.40 0.93 -27.37
C PHE A 261 -8.64 -0.16 -26.63
N GLY A 262 -8.47 0.01 -25.35
CA GLY A 262 -7.91 -0.96 -24.43
C GLY A 262 -8.91 -1.34 -23.35
N ALA A 263 -8.91 -2.62 -22.97
CA ALA A 263 -9.73 -3.10 -21.86
C ALA A 263 -8.95 -4.12 -21.02
N TYR A 264 -9.20 -4.08 -19.71
CA TYR A 264 -8.77 -5.11 -18.76
C TYR A 264 -9.90 -5.33 -17.76
N VAL A 265 -10.19 -6.60 -17.46
CA VAL A 265 -11.07 -7.01 -16.37
C VAL A 265 -10.38 -8.12 -15.60
N GLY A 266 -10.39 -8.03 -14.28
CA GLY A 266 -9.83 -9.07 -13.43
C GLY A 266 -10.49 -9.12 -12.08
N GLY A 267 -10.56 -10.31 -11.50
CA GLY A 267 -11.22 -10.52 -10.22
C GLY A 267 -10.89 -11.85 -9.56
N PHE A 268 -11.46 -12.04 -8.40
CA PHE A 268 -11.42 -13.31 -7.70
C PHE A 268 -12.63 -13.52 -6.79
N VAL A 269 -12.88 -14.77 -6.50
CA VAL A 269 -13.80 -15.24 -5.46
C VAL A 269 -13.00 -16.12 -4.52
N ALA A 270 -13.06 -15.83 -3.23
CA ALA A 270 -12.38 -16.60 -2.19
C ALA A 270 -13.33 -16.89 -1.03
N ASN A 271 -13.19 -18.07 -0.45
CA ASN A 271 -13.84 -18.43 0.80
C ASN A 271 -12.89 -19.25 1.68
N GLN A 272 -13.14 -19.22 2.97
CA GLN A 272 -12.47 -20.05 3.97
C GLN A 272 -13.53 -20.64 4.89
N ARG A 273 -13.41 -21.92 5.18
CA ARG A 273 -14.30 -22.65 6.09
C ARG A 273 -13.50 -23.59 6.96
N ASP A 274 -13.88 -23.69 8.22
CA ASP A 274 -13.28 -24.62 9.19
C ASP A 274 -11.76 -24.47 9.33
N ALA A 275 -11.27 -23.21 9.35
CA ALA A 275 -9.85 -22.92 9.41
C ALA A 275 -9.19 -23.40 10.73
N TRP A 276 -7.85 -23.31 10.77
CA TRP A 276 -7.05 -23.64 11.95
C TRP A 276 -7.45 -22.81 13.19
N MET A 277 -7.86 -21.55 13.02
CA MET A 277 -8.49 -20.73 14.04
C MET A 277 -10.00 -20.87 13.93
N LYS A 278 -10.66 -21.25 15.01
CA LYS A 278 -12.12 -21.37 15.02
C LYS A 278 -12.79 -19.99 14.97
N SER A 279 -13.99 -19.95 14.40
CA SER A 279 -14.74 -18.69 14.19
C SER A 279 -13.96 -17.68 13.35
N SER A 280 -13.36 -18.14 12.26
CA SER A 280 -12.62 -17.34 11.30
C SER A 280 -13.00 -17.62 9.85
N ASP A 281 -14.22 -18.05 9.62
CA ASP A 281 -14.75 -18.21 8.26
C ASP A 281 -14.89 -16.85 7.57
N TYR A 282 -14.60 -16.80 6.28
CA TYR A 282 -14.81 -15.60 5.49
C TYR A 282 -15.18 -15.87 4.04
N ASP A 283 -15.82 -14.88 3.43
CA ASP A 283 -16.09 -14.78 2.01
C ASP A 283 -15.56 -13.46 1.49
N LYS A 284 -14.93 -13.47 0.32
CA LYS A 284 -14.45 -12.28 -0.35
C LYS A 284 -14.60 -12.38 -1.86
N ASN A 285 -15.21 -11.34 -2.43
CA ASN A 285 -15.35 -11.16 -3.86
C ASN A 285 -14.75 -9.82 -4.27
N ALA A 286 -14.00 -9.78 -5.35
CA ALA A 286 -13.49 -8.52 -5.88
C ALA A 286 -13.38 -8.58 -7.40
N ILE A 287 -13.70 -7.46 -8.03
CA ILE A 287 -13.58 -7.26 -9.48
C ILE A 287 -13.08 -5.85 -9.78
N ASN A 288 -12.15 -5.76 -10.73
CA ASN A 288 -11.71 -4.48 -11.30
C ASN A 288 -11.90 -4.51 -12.81
N ALA A 289 -12.34 -3.39 -13.35
CA ALA A 289 -12.38 -3.13 -14.78
C ALA A 289 -11.60 -1.85 -15.09
N ARG A 290 -10.85 -1.86 -16.18
CA ARG A 290 -10.13 -0.71 -16.71
C ARG A 290 -10.35 -0.61 -18.22
N LEU A 291 -10.85 0.54 -18.66
CA LEU A 291 -11.07 0.86 -20.08
C LEU A 291 -10.19 2.05 -20.43
N GLU A 292 -9.54 2.00 -21.57
CA GLU A 292 -8.71 3.09 -22.07
C GLU A 292 -9.10 3.41 -23.50
N TYR A 293 -9.22 4.70 -23.82
CA TYR A 293 -9.41 5.16 -25.18
C TYR A 293 -8.36 6.20 -25.54
N HIS A 294 -7.56 5.90 -26.55
CA HIS A 294 -6.49 6.74 -27.05
C HIS A 294 -7.00 7.63 -28.19
N PHE A 295 -7.41 8.86 -27.90
CA PHE A 295 -7.81 9.84 -28.91
C PHE A 295 -6.68 10.09 -29.90
N THR A 296 -5.47 10.31 -29.34
CA THR A 296 -4.19 10.45 -30.04
C THR A 296 -3.12 9.68 -29.25
N PRO A 297 -1.93 9.48 -29.79
CA PRO A 297 -0.82 8.88 -29.01
C PRO A 297 -0.48 9.64 -27.72
N SER A 298 -0.83 10.95 -27.66
CA SER A 298 -0.54 11.83 -26.51
C SER A 298 -1.75 12.19 -25.65
N THR A 299 -2.95 11.67 -25.96
CA THR A 299 -4.17 11.99 -25.21
C THR A 299 -5.00 10.73 -25.03
N ARG A 300 -5.28 10.38 -23.80
CA ARG A 300 -6.09 9.20 -23.47
C ARG A 300 -7.08 9.47 -22.35
N LEU A 301 -8.18 8.79 -22.42
CA LEU A 301 -9.21 8.72 -21.39
C LEU A 301 -9.17 7.34 -20.76
N ILE A 302 -9.12 7.29 -19.45
CA ILE A 302 -9.04 6.06 -18.68
C ILE A 302 -10.22 6.01 -17.72
N TYR A 303 -11.01 4.96 -17.79
CA TYR A 303 -12.04 4.66 -16.81
C TYR A 303 -11.66 3.43 -16.00
N THR A 304 -11.77 3.50 -14.69
CA THR A 304 -11.55 2.36 -13.79
C THR A 304 -12.73 2.20 -12.85
N LEU A 305 -13.11 0.94 -12.64
CA LEU A 305 -14.12 0.51 -11.68
C LEU A 305 -13.50 -0.57 -10.80
N ALA A 306 -13.66 -0.45 -9.49
CA ALA A 306 -13.29 -1.48 -8.52
C ALA A 306 -14.47 -1.74 -7.58
N TYR A 307 -14.88 -2.99 -7.47
CA TYR A 307 -15.89 -3.46 -6.53
C TYR A 307 -15.32 -4.55 -5.66
N SER A 308 -15.63 -4.54 -4.38
CA SER A 308 -15.20 -5.55 -3.43
C SER A 308 -16.26 -5.74 -2.36
N GLU A 309 -16.46 -6.99 -2.00
CA GLU A 309 -17.32 -7.45 -0.91
C GLU A 309 -16.54 -8.39 -0.01
N TYR A 310 -16.65 -8.20 1.30
CA TYR A 310 -15.95 -8.97 2.30
C TYR A 310 -16.88 -9.21 3.49
N ASP A 311 -17.09 -10.47 3.87
CA ASP A 311 -17.83 -10.90 5.05
C ASP A 311 -16.97 -11.90 5.82
N SER A 312 -16.66 -11.61 7.08
CA SER A 312 -15.74 -12.41 7.87
C SER A 312 -16.15 -12.48 9.33
N GLN A 313 -16.11 -13.67 9.89
CA GLN A 313 -15.98 -13.84 11.33
C GLN A 313 -14.62 -13.27 11.79
N THR A 314 -14.53 -12.81 13.03
CA THR A 314 -13.30 -12.27 13.61
C THR A 314 -12.99 -12.96 14.94
N SER A 315 -11.99 -13.83 14.94
CA SER A 315 -11.64 -14.63 16.12
C SER A 315 -10.95 -13.85 17.24
N GLY A 316 -10.31 -12.73 16.90
CA GLY A 316 -9.54 -11.93 17.84
C GLY A 316 -8.23 -12.57 18.32
N SER A 317 -7.69 -12.01 19.42
CA SER A 317 -6.53 -12.56 20.10
C SER A 317 -6.92 -13.65 21.09
N VAL A 318 -5.98 -14.56 21.36
CA VAL A 318 -6.12 -15.62 22.35
C VAL A 318 -5.24 -15.32 23.58
N ASP A 319 -5.55 -15.93 24.72
CA ASP A 319 -4.70 -15.84 25.91
C ASP A 319 -3.49 -16.80 25.88
N SER A 320 -2.62 -16.71 26.86
CA SER A 320 -1.40 -17.53 26.95
C SER A 320 -1.70 -19.03 26.98
N LEU A 321 -2.75 -19.46 27.68
CA LEU A 321 -3.08 -20.89 27.77
C LEU A 321 -3.48 -21.43 26.40
N ALA A 322 -4.39 -20.78 25.73
CA ALA A 322 -4.84 -21.18 24.38
C ALA A 322 -3.70 -21.06 23.34
N PHE A 323 -2.86 -20.03 23.44
CA PHE A 323 -1.72 -19.86 22.56
C PHE A 323 -0.69 -20.99 22.67
N TYR A 324 -0.19 -21.26 23.87
CA TYR A 324 0.87 -22.26 24.08
C TYR A 324 0.38 -23.70 23.94
N SER A 325 -0.90 -23.96 24.21
CA SER A 325 -1.51 -25.28 23.96
C SER A 325 -1.98 -25.48 22.53
N ARG A 326 -1.80 -24.46 21.66
CA ARG A 326 -2.33 -24.47 20.27
C ARG A 326 -3.84 -24.72 20.17
N GLN A 327 -4.57 -24.31 21.19
CA GLN A 327 -6.04 -24.36 21.19
C GLN A 327 -6.56 -23.06 20.57
N TYR A 328 -6.69 -23.03 19.27
CA TYR A 328 -7.08 -21.85 18.51
C TYR A 328 -8.60 -21.66 18.52
N VAL A 329 -9.15 -21.44 19.71
CA VAL A 329 -10.58 -21.21 19.93
C VAL A 329 -10.80 -19.74 20.26
N SER A 330 -11.71 -19.10 19.56
CA SER A 330 -12.13 -17.74 19.86
C SER A 330 -12.98 -17.67 21.12
N THR A 331 -12.75 -16.67 21.96
CA THR A 331 -13.67 -16.34 23.08
C THR A 331 -14.97 -15.70 22.60
N THR A 332 -15.04 -15.34 21.29
CA THR A 332 -16.16 -14.64 20.67
C THR A 332 -16.49 -15.26 19.32
N ASP A 333 -17.47 -16.16 19.27
CA ASP A 333 -17.91 -16.82 18.02
C ASP A 333 -18.93 -15.97 17.23
N PHE A 334 -19.40 -14.88 17.79
CA PHE A 334 -20.39 -13.96 17.22
C PHE A 334 -19.79 -12.69 16.61
N THR A 335 -18.49 -12.46 16.75
CA THR A 335 -17.86 -11.26 16.22
C THR A 335 -17.60 -11.36 14.71
N TYR A 336 -17.82 -10.26 14.01
CA TYR A 336 -17.74 -10.22 12.54
C TYR A 336 -17.28 -8.87 12.01
N ARG A 337 -16.92 -8.86 10.72
CA ARG A 337 -16.68 -7.66 9.92
C ARG A 337 -17.22 -7.83 8.51
N LYS A 338 -18.04 -6.86 8.07
CA LYS A 338 -18.61 -6.80 6.72
C LYS A 338 -18.19 -5.51 6.05
N VAL A 339 -17.68 -5.60 4.83
CA VAL A 339 -17.26 -4.44 4.05
C VAL A 339 -17.76 -4.58 2.63
N SER A 340 -18.41 -3.53 2.12
CA SER A 340 -18.74 -3.36 0.71
C SER A 340 -18.12 -2.07 0.20
N SER A 341 -17.42 -2.11 -0.92
CA SER A 341 -16.74 -0.95 -1.47
C SER A 341 -16.88 -0.90 -2.98
N LEU A 342 -17.30 0.26 -3.47
CA LEU A 342 -17.36 0.59 -4.90
C LEU A 342 -16.55 1.86 -5.15
N ARG A 343 -15.56 1.78 -6.05
CA ARG A 343 -14.75 2.92 -6.48
C ARG A 343 -14.77 3.05 -7.98
N SER A 344 -14.98 4.26 -8.46
CA SER A 344 -15.00 4.60 -9.88
C SER A 344 -14.12 5.82 -10.13
N ARG A 345 -13.34 5.81 -11.20
CA ARG A 345 -12.48 6.93 -11.60
C ARG A 345 -12.51 7.14 -13.10
N LEU A 346 -12.51 8.39 -13.51
CA LEU A 346 -12.36 8.82 -14.90
C LEU A 346 -11.17 9.77 -14.97
N THR A 347 -10.12 9.38 -15.68
CA THR A 347 -8.90 10.16 -15.82
C THR A 347 -8.67 10.55 -17.27
N LEU A 348 -8.53 11.84 -17.53
CA LEU A 348 -8.03 12.38 -18.79
C LEU A 348 -6.54 12.68 -18.62
N GLU A 349 -5.70 12.06 -19.45
CA GLU A 349 -4.25 12.30 -19.48
C GLU A 349 -3.86 12.93 -20.83
N LYS A 350 -2.98 13.94 -20.74
CA LYS A 350 -2.42 14.65 -21.91
C LYS A 350 -0.92 14.82 -21.73
N ASP A 351 -0.18 14.25 -22.67
CA ASP A 351 1.24 14.48 -22.83
C ASP A 351 1.46 15.59 -23.87
N TRP A 352 2.23 16.61 -23.51
CA TRP A 352 2.50 17.76 -24.36
C TRP A 352 3.83 17.59 -25.09
N LYS A 353 3.96 18.24 -26.26
CA LYS A 353 5.18 18.10 -27.12
C LYS A 353 6.49 18.49 -26.43
N ASN A 354 6.44 19.38 -25.43
CA ASN A 354 7.60 19.83 -24.65
C ASN A 354 7.95 18.86 -23.48
N GLY A 355 7.34 17.67 -23.41
CA GLY A 355 7.54 16.73 -22.33
C GLY A 355 6.79 17.07 -21.04
N SER A 356 5.90 18.08 -21.06
CA SER A 356 4.99 18.39 -19.96
C SER A 356 3.80 17.43 -19.97
N GLN A 357 3.17 17.24 -18.82
CA GLN A 357 2.03 16.32 -18.67
C GLN A 357 0.91 16.98 -17.87
N THR A 358 -0.32 16.73 -18.27
CA THR A 358 -1.52 17.09 -17.50
C THR A 358 -2.37 15.86 -17.28
N PHE A 359 -2.87 15.67 -16.07
CA PHE A 359 -3.96 14.74 -15.84
C PHE A 359 -5.04 15.33 -14.94
N VAL A 360 -6.27 14.94 -15.20
CA VAL A 360 -7.44 15.28 -14.39
C VAL A 360 -8.20 14.01 -14.12
N THR A 361 -8.38 13.69 -12.84
CA THR A 361 -9.12 12.52 -12.38
C THR A 361 -10.34 12.95 -11.60
N ALA A 362 -11.52 12.62 -12.09
CA ALA A 362 -12.77 12.63 -11.31
C ALA A 362 -12.96 11.25 -10.69
N PHE A 363 -13.36 11.19 -9.42
CA PHE A 363 -13.58 9.93 -8.73
C PHE A 363 -14.83 9.93 -7.87
N ALA A 364 -15.42 8.75 -7.73
CA ALA A 364 -16.54 8.49 -6.83
C ALA A 364 -16.24 7.23 -6.00
N ARG A 365 -16.64 7.25 -4.74
CA ARG A 365 -16.49 6.12 -3.81
C ARG A 365 -17.76 5.93 -3.01
N LYS A 366 -18.11 4.66 -2.75
CA LYS A 366 -19.13 4.27 -1.77
C LYS A 366 -18.53 3.14 -0.93
N ASN A 367 -18.66 3.24 0.37
CA ASN A 367 -18.19 2.21 1.30
C ASN A 367 -19.21 2.03 2.41
N GLU A 368 -19.42 0.79 2.78
CA GLU A 368 -20.23 0.37 3.92
C GLU A 368 -19.39 -0.59 4.75
N HIS A 369 -19.20 -0.28 6.03
CA HIS A 369 -18.34 -1.04 6.93
C HIS A 369 -19.05 -1.29 8.25
N GLY A 370 -19.69 -2.46 8.40
CA GLY A 370 -20.33 -2.92 9.61
C GLY A 370 -19.50 -3.95 10.37
N GLN A 371 -19.54 -3.89 11.70
CA GLN A 371 -18.83 -4.87 12.52
C GLN A 371 -19.41 -5.05 13.92
N ASN A 372 -19.19 -6.24 14.47
CA ASN A 372 -19.24 -6.53 15.90
C ASN A 372 -17.78 -6.83 16.32
N PRO A 373 -17.03 -5.83 16.84
CA PRO A 373 -15.61 -6.00 17.08
C PRO A 373 -15.33 -6.68 18.43
N ASN A 374 -14.46 -7.67 18.46
CA ASN A 374 -14.00 -8.30 19.69
C ASN A 374 -13.24 -7.33 20.62
N TYR A 375 -12.50 -6.38 20.07
CA TYR A 375 -11.78 -5.33 20.83
C TYR A 375 -12.72 -4.32 21.50
N GLY A 376 -13.99 -4.28 21.12
CA GLY A 376 -15.03 -3.45 21.75
C GLY A 376 -15.58 -4.04 23.04
N ILE A 377 -15.21 -5.28 23.37
CA ILE A 377 -15.71 -5.94 24.59
C ILE A 377 -15.02 -5.37 25.83
N ARG A 378 -15.84 -4.93 26.77
CA ARG A 378 -15.42 -4.38 28.07
C ARG A 378 -15.88 -5.31 29.16
N TRP A 379 -14.92 -5.92 29.83
CA TRP A 379 -15.13 -6.84 30.92
C TRP A 379 -14.32 -6.42 32.16
N THR A 380 -14.90 -6.58 33.32
CA THR A 380 -14.23 -6.36 34.61
C THR A 380 -13.94 -7.71 35.26
N SER A 381 -12.71 -7.93 35.73
CA SER A 381 -12.28 -9.21 36.30
C SER A 381 -13.23 -9.69 37.41
N GLY A 382 -13.63 -10.95 37.31
CA GLY A 382 -14.55 -11.59 38.25
C GLY A 382 -16.04 -11.41 37.95
N GLN A 383 -16.43 -10.56 37.01
CA GLN A 383 -17.83 -10.37 36.64
C GLN A 383 -18.29 -11.44 35.63
N THR A 384 -19.50 -11.92 35.79
CA THR A 384 -20.17 -12.85 34.87
C THR A 384 -20.87 -12.14 33.71
N THR A 385 -20.75 -10.81 33.65
CA THR A 385 -21.33 -9.97 32.61
C THR A 385 -20.25 -9.11 31.96
N ALA A 386 -20.45 -8.77 30.70
CA ALA A 386 -19.60 -7.85 29.93
C ALA A 386 -20.47 -7.00 29.00
N LYS A 387 -19.89 -5.99 28.40
CA LYS A 387 -20.51 -5.15 27.38
C LYS A 387 -19.67 -5.19 26.12
N GLY A 388 -20.34 -5.24 24.98
CA GLY A 388 -19.72 -5.08 23.67
C GLY A 388 -20.44 -4.00 22.87
N GLU A 389 -20.15 -3.93 21.59
CA GLU A 389 -20.80 -3.00 20.65
C GLU A 389 -20.98 -3.59 19.27
N ILE A 390 -21.98 -3.13 18.56
CA ILE A 390 -22.12 -3.26 17.12
C ILE A 390 -22.03 -1.85 16.53
N ASN A 391 -21.26 -1.67 15.46
CA ASN A 391 -21.10 -0.37 14.83
C ASN A 391 -21.06 -0.46 13.29
N SER A 392 -21.38 0.66 12.64
CA SER A 392 -21.20 0.88 11.21
C SER A 392 -20.56 2.22 10.93
N SER A 393 -19.75 2.26 9.89
CA SER A 393 -19.11 3.46 9.34
C SER A 393 -19.29 3.47 7.83
N ASP A 394 -20.12 4.38 7.35
CA ASP A 394 -20.47 4.44 5.94
C ASP A 394 -20.09 5.80 5.36
N PHE A 395 -19.66 5.83 4.10
CA PHE A 395 -19.42 7.07 3.40
C PHE A 395 -19.71 6.96 1.89
N LYS A 396 -20.02 8.10 1.30
CA LYS A 396 -20.01 8.30 -0.15
C LYS A 396 -19.07 9.45 -0.46
N SER A 397 -18.38 9.42 -1.61
CA SER A 397 -17.46 10.49 -1.97
C SER A 397 -17.59 10.86 -3.44
N LEU A 398 -17.45 12.14 -3.71
CA LEU A 398 -17.17 12.67 -5.03
C LEU A 398 -15.97 13.60 -4.95
N GLY A 399 -15.04 13.45 -5.88
CA GLY A 399 -13.85 14.29 -5.85
C GLY A 399 -13.22 14.48 -7.22
N ILE A 400 -12.31 15.43 -7.26
CA ILE A 400 -11.50 15.74 -8.42
C ILE A 400 -10.05 15.97 -7.98
N LEU A 401 -9.12 15.43 -8.75
CA LEU A 401 -7.70 15.65 -8.60
C LEU A 401 -7.14 16.08 -9.96
N ALA A 402 -6.46 17.21 -10.00
CA ALA A 402 -5.81 17.71 -11.20
C ALA A 402 -4.34 17.98 -10.92
N GLN A 403 -3.48 17.65 -11.88
CA GLN A 403 -2.06 17.97 -11.84
C GLN A 403 -1.56 18.34 -13.21
N HIS A 404 -0.70 19.36 -13.25
CA HIS A 404 0.08 19.74 -14.41
C HIS A 404 1.56 19.77 -14.04
N SER A 405 2.39 19.15 -14.87
CA SER A 405 3.85 19.26 -14.79
C SER A 405 4.37 19.99 -16.03
N GLN A 406 5.09 21.06 -15.80
CA GLN A 406 5.71 21.89 -16.82
C GLN A 406 7.22 21.70 -16.78
N ARG A 407 7.81 21.34 -17.93
CA ARG A 407 9.26 21.23 -18.09
C ARG A 407 9.86 22.52 -18.67
N PHE A 408 11.06 22.87 -18.18
CA PHE A 408 11.81 24.03 -18.65
C PHE A 408 13.24 23.60 -18.99
N SER A 409 13.84 24.25 -20.00
CA SER A 409 15.26 24.07 -20.33
C SER A 409 16.20 24.69 -19.28
N PHE A 410 15.76 25.76 -18.63
CA PHE A 410 16.51 26.40 -17.54
C PHE A 410 16.72 25.42 -16.37
N LEU A 411 17.96 25.19 -15.99
CA LEU A 411 18.37 24.23 -14.95
C LEU A 411 17.76 22.83 -15.13
N ASN A 412 17.44 22.41 -16.35
CA ASN A 412 16.76 21.15 -16.62
C ASN A 412 15.60 20.90 -15.63
N SER A 413 14.76 21.93 -15.44
CA SER A 413 13.83 22.00 -14.33
C SER A 413 12.42 21.58 -14.70
N LYS A 414 11.65 21.23 -13.67
CA LYS A 414 10.24 20.83 -13.78
C LYS A 414 9.45 21.42 -12.61
N LEU A 415 8.35 22.09 -12.95
CA LEU A 415 7.36 22.57 -12.00
C LEU A 415 6.13 21.67 -12.04
N ILE A 416 5.76 21.10 -10.91
CA ILE A 416 4.53 20.33 -10.71
C ILE A 416 3.58 21.20 -9.90
N THR A 417 2.35 21.34 -10.36
CA THR A 417 1.26 22.02 -9.63
C THR A 417 0.03 21.13 -9.64
N GLY A 418 -0.70 21.12 -8.56
CA GLY A 418 -1.92 20.32 -8.49
C GLY A 418 -2.90 20.79 -7.44
N ALA A 419 -4.13 20.31 -7.58
CA ALA A 419 -5.22 20.58 -6.65
C ALA A 419 -6.06 19.33 -6.45
N VAL A 420 -6.65 19.22 -5.25
CA VAL A 420 -7.56 18.13 -4.87
C VAL A 420 -8.78 18.73 -4.21
N PHE A 421 -9.93 18.24 -4.59
CA PHE A 421 -11.18 18.46 -3.87
C PHE A 421 -11.87 17.10 -3.68
N ASP A 422 -12.31 16.82 -2.45
CA ASP A 422 -12.97 15.58 -2.07
C ASP A 422 -14.11 15.90 -1.10
N PHE A 423 -15.34 15.64 -1.50
CA PHE A 423 -16.52 15.77 -0.67
C PHE A 423 -17.03 14.39 -0.29
N SER A 424 -17.14 14.13 1.01
CA SER A 424 -17.40 12.81 1.56
C SER A 424 -18.38 12.88 2.74
N PRO A 425 -19.68 12.93 2.50
CA PRO A 425 -20.67 12.70 3.54
C PRO A 425 -20.48 11.30 4.13
N SER A 426 -20.44 11.22 5.44
CA SER A 426 -20.24 10.00 6.22
C SER A 426 -21.21 9.91 7.39
N ASN A 427 -21.58 8.69 7.73
CA ASN A 427 -22.39 8.34 8.88
C ASN A 427 -21.62 7.36 9.76
N TYR A 428 -21.75 7.49 11.06
CA TYR A 428 -21.25 6.51 12.02
C TYR A 428 -22.25 6.32 13.15
N TRP A 429 -22.55 5.06 13.45
CA TRP A 429 -23.31 4.72 14.63
C TRP A 429 -22.73 3.50 15.35
N SER A 430 -22.94 3.44 16.67
CA SER A 430 -22.58 2.32 17.52
C SER A 430 -23.61 2.18 18.65
N TYR A 431 -24.02 0.94 18.93
CA TYR A 431 -24.87 0.63 20.05
C TYR A 431 -24.31 -0.52 20.91
N GLN A 432 -24.75 -0.59 22.16
CA GLN A 432 -24.30 -1.56 23.12
C GLN A 432 -24.90 -2.95 22.86
N ILE A 433 -24.11 -3.99 23.12
CA ILE A 433 -24.63 -5.34 23.35
C ILE A 433 -24.27 -5.79 24.77
N ASP A 434 -25.20 -6.46 25.43
CA ASP A 434 -24.99 -7.07 26.72
C ASP A 434 -24.55 -8.52 26.54
N LEU A 435 -23.47 -8.89 27.25
CA LEU A 435 -22.82 -10.18 27.12
C LEU A 435 -22.82 -10.92 28.48
N ALA A 436 -23.02 -12.23 28.43
CA ALA A 436 -22.63 -13.15 29.50
C ALA A 436 -21.15 -13.52 29.34
N ALA A 437 -20.41 -13.54 30.43
CA ALA A 437 -19.02 -13.96 30.49
C ALA A 437 -18.93 -15.28 31.30
N GLN A 438 -18.66 -16.38 30.61
CA GLN A 438 -18.36 -17.66 31.25
C GLN A 438 -16.93 -17.60 31.74
N LEU A 439 -16.76 -17.62 33.07
CA LEU A 439 -15.45 -17.57 33.69
C LEU A 439 -14.77 -18.93 33.69
N ARG A 440 -13.46 -18.92 33.55
CA ARG A 440 -12.61 -20.08 33.80
C ARG A 440 -12.56 -20.40 35.30
N PRO A 441 -12.09 -21.60 35.71
CA PRO A 441 -12.02 -21.98 37.13
C PRO A 441 -11.24 -21.01 38.01
N ASP A 442 -10.31 -20.22 37.45
CA ASP A 442 -9.56 -19.19 38.16
C ASP A 442 -10.39 -17.96 38.57
N GLY A 443 -11.60 -17.80 38.04
CA GLY A 443 -12.49 -16.66 38.27
C GLY A 443 -11.95 -15.31 37.74
N LYS A 444 -10.80 -15.30 37.09
CA LYS A 444 -10.04 -14.09 36.66
C LYS A 444 -9.86 -13.97 35.18
N SER A 445 -10.38 -14.91 34.41
CA SER A 445 -10.35 -14.90 32.94
C SER A 445 -11.65 -15.49 32.39
N VAL A 446 -11.96 -15.11 31.15
CA VAL A 446 -13.18 -15.50 30.45
C VAL A 446 -12.83 -16.63 29.47
N GLU A 447 -13.59 -17.70 29.51
CA GLU A 447 -13.50 -18.80 28.57
C GLU A 447 -14.31 -18.48 27.29
N LYS A 448 -15.53 -17.94 27.47
CA LYS A 448 -16.42 -17.60 26.36
C LYS A 448 -17.34 -16.45 26.72
N TYR A 449 -17.57 -15.58 25.74
CA TYR A 449 -18.64 -14.58 25.77
C TYR A 449 -19.82 -15.08 24.95
N THR A 450 -21.04 -14.72 25.38
CA THR A 450 -22.29 -15.00 24.67
C THR A 450 -23.16 -13.76 24.66
N ILE A 451 -23.79 -13.43 23.54
CA ILE A 451 -24.74 -12.31 23.46
C ILE A 451 -25.97 -12.68 24.28
N VAL A 452 -26.32 -11.83 25.24
CA VAL A 452 -27.56 -11.90 26.00
C VAL A 452 -28.64 -11.08 25.30
N GLN A 453 -28.29 -9.84 24.94
CA GLN A 453 -29.22 -8.91 24.30
C GLN A 453 -28.46 -7.83 23.51
N GLU A 454 -28.98 -7.49 22.34
CA GLU A 454 -28.62 -6.25 21.65
C GLU A 454 -29.43 -5.08 22.21
N ARG A 455 -28.76 -3.95 22.39
CA ARG A 455 -29.35 -2.74 23.00
C ARG A 455 -29.26 -1.55 22.02
N PRO A 456 -30.00 -1.58 20.91
CA PRO A 456 -30.03 -0.45 19.96
C PRO A 456 -30.58 0.83 20.57
N ASP A 457 -31.29 0.72 21.71
CA ASP A 457 -31.72 1.84 22.57
C ASP A 457 -30.57 2.53 23.32
N ILE A 458 -29.42 1.86 23.49
CA ILE A 458 -28.25 2.42 24.16
C ILE A 458 -27.17 2.71 23.10
N ARG A 459 -27.20 3.93 22.56
CA ARG A 459 -26.22 4.41 21.58
C ARG A 459 -24.93 4.84 22.27
N ASN A 460 -23.77 4.32 21.78
CA ASN A 460 -22.43 4.75 22.20
C ASN A 460 -21.92 5.90 21.33
N ALA A 461 -22.30 5.92 20.05
CA ALA A 461 -22.04 6.98 19.08
C ALA A 461 -23.17 7.00 18.05
N ASP A 462 -23.54 8.20 17.58
CA ASP A 462 -24.49 8.38 16.49
C ASP A 462 -24.32 9.78 15.90
N TYR A 463 -23.69 9.87 14.71
CA TYR A 463 -23.44 11.16 14.08
C TYR A 463 -23.34 11.05 12.56
N ASP A 464 -23.70 12.16 11.90
CA ASP A 464 -23.41 12.44 10.50
C ASP A 464 -22.31 13.49 10.41
N ALA A 465 -21.46 13.37 9.39
CA ALA A 465 -20.42 14.35 9.11
C ALA A 465 -20.19 14.52 7.60
N ASP A 466 -20.36 15.73 7.10
CA ASP A 466 -20.05 16.11 5.72
C ASP A 466 -18.60 16.59 5.64
N ILE A 467 -17.70 15.69 5.21
CA ILE A 467 -16.27 15.96 5.14
C ILE A 467 -15.94 16.62 3.80
N LYS A 468 -15.16 17.71 3.85
CA LYS A 468 -14.60 18.41 2.69
C LYS A 468 -13.09 18.50 2.84
N ASN A 469 -12.35 17.84 1.95
CA ASN A 469 -10.91 17.94 1.84
C ASN A 469 -10.54 18.78 0.61
N THR A 470 -9.84 19.89 0.83
CA THR A 470 -9.38 20.76 -0.24
C THR A 470 -7.88 20.94 -0.09
N ALA A 471 -7.15 20.81 -1.20
CA ALA A 471 -5.72 20.98 -1.18
C ALA A 471 -5.20 21.60 -2.48
N ALA A 472 -4.12 22.35 -2.34
CA ALA A 472 -3.30 22.81 -3.46
C ALA A 472 -1.83 22.51 -3.14
N TYR A 473 -1.07 22.08 -4.13
CA TYR A 473 0.34 21.76 -3.96
C TYR A 473 1.18 22.19 -5.16
N THR A 474 2.45 22.42 -4.88
CA THR A 474 3.46 22.69 -5.90
C THR A 474 4.78 22.02 -5.51
N GLN A 475 5.53 21.57 -6.52
CA GLN A 475 6.88 21.05 -6.36
C GLN A 475 7.73 21.55 -7.53
N TYR A 476 8.93 22.02 -7.22
CA TYR A 476 9.92 22.46 -8.20
C TYR A 476 11.17 21.60 -8.09
N ASP A 477 11.46 20.87 -9.17
CA ASP A 477 12.62 20.01 -9.32
C ASP A 477 13.59 20.68 -10.30
N PHE A 478 14.87 20.85 -9.94
CA PHE A 478 15.85 21.49 -10.80
C PHE A 478 17.27 20.96 -10.57
N GLU A 479 18.09 21.04 -11.58
CA GLU A 479 19.50 20.66 -11.54
C GLU A 479 20.34 21.91 -11.19
N LEU A 480 20.69 22.02 -9.88
CA LEU A 480 21.43 23.17 -9.35
C LEU A 480 22.87 23.22 -9.88
N LEU A 481 23.50 22.05 -9.94
CA LEU A 481 24.85 21.82 -10.49
C LEU A 481 24.79 20.50 -11.28
N PRO A 482 25.73 20.23 -12.19
CA PRO A 482 25.80 18.92 -12.86
C PRO A 482 25.74 17.79 -11.84
N LYS A 483 24.79 16.87 -12.03
CA LYS A 483 24.52 15.71 -11.14
C LYS A 483 23.89 16.03 -9.79
N LEU A 484 23.68 17.31 -9.42
CA LEU A 484 23.00 17.72 -8.21
C LEU A 484 21.60 18.21 -8.52
N ARG A 485 20.60 17.37 -8.25
CA ARG A 485 19.18 17.70 -8.43
C ARG A 485 18.57 18.07 -7.08
N VAL A 486 17.85 19.19 -7.04
CA VAL A 486 17.13 19.68 -5.86
C VAL A 486 15.64 19.60 -6.12
N SER A 487 14.88 19.20 -5.13
CA SER A 487 13.42 19.14 -5.12
C SER A 487 12.90 19.93 -3.93
N ALA A 488 12.05 20.94 -4.18
CA ALA A 488 11.37 21.71 -3.15
C ALA A 488 9.85 21.67 -3.39
N GLY A 489 9.09 21.32 -2.38
CA GLY A 489 7.64 21.16 -2.47
C GLY A 489 6.92 21.81 -1.31
N LEU A 490 5.70 22.25 -1.57
CA LEU A 490 4.81 22.84 -0.58
C LEU A 490 3.37 22.42 -0.88
N ARG A 491 2.63 22.06 0.15
CA ARG A 491 1.22 21.74 0.04
C ARG A 491 0.45 22.42 1.17
N TYR A 492 -0.70 22.97 0.82
CA TYR A 492 -1.72 23.42 1.76
C TYR A 492 -2.90 22.46 1.72
N ASP A 493 -3.31 21.97 2.87
CA ASP A 493 -4.49 21.15 3.05
C ASP A 493 -5.46 21.84 4.00
N ARG A 494 -6.74 21.74 3.68
CA ARG A 494 -7.84 22.07 4.57
C ARG A 494 -8.84 20.93 4.56
N MET A 495 -8.92 20.22 5.68
CA MET A 495 -9.99 19.30 6.00
C MET A 495 -11.02 20.07 6.85
N SER A 496 -12.26 20.15 6.41
CA SER A 496 -13.37 20.68 7.16
C SER A 496 -14.52 19.70 7.16
N PHE A 497 -15.32 19.70 8.22
CA PHE A 497 -16.57 18.95 8.25
C PHE A 497 -17.64 19.72 9.00
N THR A 498 -18.87 19.62 8.52
CA THR A 498 -20.08 19.96 9.24
C THR A 498 -20.65 18.68 9.83
N TYR A 499 -21.17 18.73 11.04
CA TYR A 499 -21.66 17.55 11.72
C TYR A 499 -22.99 17.78 12.43
N THR A 500 -23.72 16.69 12.60
CA THR A 500 -24.84 16.56 13.52
C THR A 500 -24.57 15.35 14.42
N ASN A 501 -24.50 15.56 15.72
CA ASN A 501 -24.35 14.50 16.72
C ASN A 501 -25.70 14.26 17.37
N PHE A 502 -26.27 13.08 17.12
CA PHE A 502 -27.61 12.72 17.57
C PHE A 502 -27.68 12.32 19.07
N LEU A 503 -26.49 12.14 19.72
CA LEU A 503 -26.47 11.80 21.17
C LEU A 503 -26.69 13.00 22.09
N ASP A 504 -26.29 14.18 21.67
CA ASP A 504 -26.45 15.43 22.43
C ASP A 504 -27.21 16.51 21.65
N ASN A 505 -27.69 16.17 20.45
CA ASN A 505 -28.38 17.08 19.52
C ASN A 505 -27.56 18.33 19.15
N THR A 506 -26.22 18.22 19.20
CA THR A 506 -25.33 19.30 18.76
C THR A 506 -25.06 19.24 17.27
N SER A 507 -24.95 20.40 16.66
CA SER A 507 -24.50 20.58 15.30
C SER A 507 -23.43 21.66 15.24
N GLY A 508 -22.49 21.51 14.31
CA GLY A 508 -21.41 22.47 14.20
C GLY A 508 -20.50 22.21 13.02
N SER A 509 -19.40 22.93 12.97
CA SER A 509 -18.36 22.73 12.00
C SER A 509 -16.98 22.79 12.65
N LYS A 510 -16.04 22.00 12.11
CA LYS A 510 -14.63 22.00 12.48
C LYS A 510 -13.77 22.02 11.25
N SER A 511 -12.57 22.58 11.37
CA SER A 511 -11.59 22.53 10.31
C SER A 511 -10.18 22.36 10.85
N TYR A 512 -9.37 21.61 10.11
CA TYR A 512 -7.96 21.45 10.31
C TYR A 512 -7.23 21.90 9.04
N SER A 513 -6.29 22.83 9.19
CA SER A 513 -5.50 23.33 8.06
C SER A 513 -4.02 23.16 8.36
N LYS A 514 -3.25 22.79 7.35
CA LYS A 514 -1.80 22.64 7.48
C LYS A 514 -1.08 22.96 6.20
N VAL A 515 0.10 23.56 6.37
CA VAL A 515 1.11 23.68 5.31
C VAL A 515 2.20 22.65 5.58
N THR A 516 2.48 21.80 4.57
CA THR A 516 3.48 20.73 4.65
C THR A 516 4.59 20.98 3.63
N PRO A 517 5.75 21.49 4.06
CA PRO A 517 6.93 21.68 3.22
C PRO A 517 7.71 20.38 3.05
N LYS A 518 8.42 20.28 1.93
CA LYS A 518 9.44 19.28 1.64
C LYS A 518 10.59 19.93 0.91
N ILE A 519 11.81 19.57 1.28
CA ILE A 519 13.00 19.89 0.53
C ILE A 519 13.93 18.68 0.52
N GLY A 520 14.58 18.42 -0.61
CA GLY A 520 15.55 17.34 -0.71
C GLY A 520 16.47 17.54 -1.90
N ALA A 521 17.55 16.81 -1.90
CA ALA A 521 18.51 16.80 -2.98
C ALA A 521 19.02 15.39 -3.25
N THR A 522 19.31 15.09 -4.52
CA THR A 522 20.01 13.89 -4.96
C THR A 522 21.31 14.28 -5.63
N TYR A 523 22.37 13.54 -5.35
CA TYR A 523 23.64 13.70 -6.04
C TYR A 523 24.02 12.38 -6.71
N ASP A 524 24.14 12.42 -8.04
CA ASP A 524 24.57 11.28 -8.85
C ASP A 524 26.09 11.17 -8.85
N LEU A 525 26.62 10.15 -8.17
CA LEU A 525 28.05 9.84 -8.11
C LEU A 525 28.55 9.18 -9.41
N GLY A 526 27.63 8.85 -10.33
CA GLY A 526 27.93 8.12 -11.55
C GLY A 526 28.08 6.60 -11.35
N LYS A 527 28.15 5.88 -12.46
CA LYS A 527 28.29 4.42 -12.48
C LYS A 527 27.24 3.70 -11.60
N GLY A 528 26.00 4.21 -11.60
CA GLY A 528 24.89 3.58 -10.87
C GLY A 528 24.92 3.80 -9.36
N LYS A 529 25.59 4.85 -8.88
CA LYS A 529 25.67 5.20 -7.45
C LYS A 529 25.13 6.61 -7.22
N GLY A 530 24.53 6.83 -6.08
CA GLY A 530 24.07 8.16 -5.69
C GLY A 530 23.71 8.23 -4.22
N ILE A 531 23.59 9.45 -3.75
CA ILE A 531 23.20 9.79 -2.39
C ILE A 531 22.06 10.81 -2.44
N TYR A 532 21.27 10.84 -1.40
CA TYR A 532 20.22 11.85 -1.24
C TYR A 532 20.06 12.26 0.22
N ALA A 533 19.50 13.44 0.42
CA ALA A 533 19.01 13.89 1.71
C ALA A 533 17.68 14.60 1.55
N ASN A 534 16.81 14.51 2.55
CA ASN A 534 15.55 15.26 2.56
C ASN A 534 15.12 15.66 3.96
N TYR A 535 14.32 16.73 3.99
CA TYR A 535 13.50 17.10 5.13
C TYR A 535 12.04 17.21 4.67
N SER A 536 11.14 16.61 5.44
CA SER A 536 9.72 16.61 5.12
C SER A 536 8.86 16.67 6.38
N ARG A 537 7.67 17.28 6.24
CA ARG A 537 6.64 17.30 7.27
C ARG A 537 5.46 16.45 6.88
N GLY A 538 4.89 15.78 7.88
CA GLY A 538 3.62 15.07 7.78
C GLY A 538 2.67 15.49 8.89
N PHE A 539 1.37 15.26 8.67
CA PHE A 539 0.38 15.44 9.71
C PHE A 539 -0.80 14.47 9.50
N SER A 540 -1.48 14.18 10.61
CA SER A 540 -2.70 13.37 10.62
C SER A 540 -3.75 14.06 11.48
N PRO A 541 -4.89 14.48 10.92
CA PRO A 541 -5.99 15.01 11.71
C PRO A 541 -6.57 13.89 12.59
N PRO A 542 -7.22 14.26 13.71
CA PRO A 542 -7.96 13.28 14.52
C PRO A 542 -9.03 12.61 13.67
N GLY A 543 -9.16 11.30 13.79
CA GLY A 543 -10.29 10.58 13.19
C GLY A 543 -11.61 11.02 13.83
N LEU A 544 -12.69 11.05 13.04
CA LEU A 544 -14.00 11.49 13.52
C LEU A 544 -14.50 10.65 14.70
N THR A 545 -14.21 9.33 14.70
CA THR A 545 -14.56 8.45 15.83
C THR A 545 -13.86 8.82 17.14
N SER A 546 -12.71 9.50 17.08
CA SER A 546 -12.05 10.05 18.26
C SER A 546 -12.67 11.38 18.71
N VAL A 547 -13.03 12.23 17.75
CA VAL A 547 -13.69 13.53 18.01
C VAL A 547 -15.06 13.33 18.65
N PHE A 548 -15.86 12.39 18.11
CA PHE A 548 -17.21 12.06 18.58
C PHE A 548 -17.26 10.93 19.62
N ARG A 549 -16.13 10.63 20.27
CA ARG A 549 -16.11 9.75 21.44
C ARG A 549 -16.71 10.50 22.65
N LYS A 550 -17.67 9.88 23.31
CA LYS A 550 -18.27 10.45 24.53
C LYS A 550 -17.24 10.49 25.67
N ARG A 551 -17.12 11.62 26.33
CA ARG A 551 -16.33 11.79 27.55
C ARG A 551 -16.99 11.09 28.72
N THR A 552 -16.21 10.54 29.64
CA THR A 552 -16.69 10.03 30.90
C THR A 552 -17.05 11.19 31.84
N VAL A 553 -16.23 12.25 31.82
CA VAL A 553 -16.46 13.50 32.57
C VAL A 553 -16.55 14.63 31.53
N PRO A 554 -17.60 15.47 31.56
CA PRO A 554 -17.69 16.65 30.70
C PRO A 554 -16.44 17.54 30.82
N ALA A 555 -16.06 18.21 29.74
CA ALA A 555 -15.01 19.22 29.79
C ALA A 555 -15.45 20.44 30.63
N GLU A 556 -14.49 21.29 31.03
CA GLU A 556 -14.77 22.52 31.81
C GLU A 556 -15.77 23.45 31.10
N ASN A 557 -15.79 23.47 29.78
CA ASN A 557 -16.74 24.22 28.96
C ASN A 557 -18.07 23.49 28.73
N GLY A 558 -18.31 22.34 29.38
CA GLY A 558 -19.51 21.53 29.25
C GLY A 558 -19.51 20.54 28.06
N ASP A 559 -18.49 20.50 27.22
CA ASP A 559 -18.43 19.58 26.08
C ASP A 559 -18.46 18.11 26.54
N LEU A 560 -19.39 17.34 25.99
CA LEU A 560 -19.54 15.90 26.24
C LEU A 560 -18.65 15.05 25.28
N PHE A 561 -18.00 15.67 24.31
CA PHE A 561 -17.20 15.02 23.27
C PHE A 561 -15.84 15.72 23.10
N TYR A 562 -14.92 15.08 22.33
CA TYR A 562 -13.55 15.60 22.17
C TYR A 562 -13.42 16.54 20.98
N TYR A 563 -14.22 17.57 20.88
CA TYR A 563 -14.25 18.50 19.76
C TYR A 563 -12.96 19.31 19.55
N ASN A 564 -12.09 19.39 20.54
CA ASN A 564 -10.89 20.24 20.53
C ASN A 564 -9.57 19.47 20.31
N LEU A 565 -9.62 18.21 19.86
CA LEU A 565 -8.42 17.48 19.49
C LEU A 565 -7.65 18.17 18.37
N LYS A 566 -6.31 18.10 18.41
CA LYS A 566 -5.41 18.71 17.44
C LYS A 566 -4.83 17.64 16.50
N PRO A 567 -4.45 17.99 15.25
CA PRO A 567 -3.72 17.09 14.39
C PRO A 567 -2.36 16.69 14.99
N ALA A 568 -2.02 15.41 14.87
CA ALA A 568 -0.66 14.94 15.10
C ALA A 568 0.26 15.46 13.98
N GLU A 569 1.47 15.86 14.34
CA GLU A 569 2.46 16.46 13.43
C GLU A 569 3.79 15.73 13.53
N PHE A 570 4.45 15.54 12.39
CA PHE A 570 5.72 14.82 12.32
C PHE A 570 6.71 15.57 11.45
N ASN A 571 7.95 15.72 11.95
CA ASN A 571 9.07 16.29 11.22
C ASN A 571 10.09 15.19 10.99
N ASN A 572 10.49 14.97 9.75
CA ASN A 572 11.42 13.92 9.35
C ASN A 572 12.63 14.50 8.65
N ALA A 573 13.81 14.07 9.07
CA ALA A 573 15.07 14.26 8.37
C ALA A 573 15.60 12.89 7.94
N GLU A 574 16.08 12.79 6.72
CA GLU A 574 16.53 11.54 6.12
C GLU A 574 17.76 11.77 5.26
N ILE A 575 18.71 10.85 5.32
CA ILE A 575 19.84 10.73 4.40
C ILE A 575 19.91 9.28 3.92
N GLY A 576 20.16 9.08 2.64
CA GLY A 576 20.25 7.75 2.07
C GLY A 576 21.06 7.72 0.79
N GLY A 577 21.11 6.55 0.19
CA GLY A 577 21.83 6.37 -1.05
C GLY A 577 21.59 4.99 -1.65
N TRP A 578 22.10 4.84 -2.85
CA TRP A 578 22.04 3.58 -3.60
C TRP A 578 23.35 3.33 -4.31
N ALA A 579 23.68 2.08 -4.52
CA ALA A 579 24.83 1.68 -5.30
C ALA A 579 24.57 0.39 -6.09
N SER A 580 24.94 0.40 -7.37
CA SER A 580 25.08 -0.81 -8.16
C SER A 580 26.57 -1.10 -8.30
N VAL A 581 26.97 -2.32 -7.96
CA VAL A 581 28.37 -2.76 -7.96
C VAL A 581 28.50 -4.15 -8.59
N LEU A 582 29.73 -4.62 -8.79
CA LEU A 582 30.04 -5.93 -9.40
C LEU A 582 29.33 -6.12 -10.74
N ASP A 583 29.51 -5.17 -11.68
CA ASP A 583 28.88 -5.18 -13.00
C ASP A 583 27.36 -5.30 -12.94
N ASN A 584 26.72 -4.54 -12.03
CA ASN A 584 25.29 -4.52 -11.76
C ASN A 584 24.71 -5.83 -11.21
N LYS A 585 25.55 -6.75 -10.72
CA LYS A 585 25.09 -7.98 -10.07
C LYS A 585 24.60 -7.75 -8.63
N VAL A 586 25.09 -6.70 -7.98
CA VAL A 586 24.67 -6.31 -6.63
C VAL A 586 24.10 -4.91 -6.67
N TYR A 587 22.90 -4.77 -6.13
CA TYR A 587 22.28 -3.48 -5.83
C TYR A 587 22.08 -3.32 -4.32
N ILE A 588 22.44 -2.17 -3.81
CA ILE A 588 22.31 -1.81 -2.39
C ILE A 588 21.54 -0.51 -2.29
N ASP A 589 20.60 -0.42 -1.40
CA ASP A 589 20.00 0.83 -0.94
C ASP A 589 20.06 0.93 0.58
N LEU A 590 20.25 2.15 1.08
CA LEU A 590 20.39 2.44 2.50
C LEU A 590 19.75 3.80 2.79
N ALA A 591 19.01 3.89 3.90
CA ALA A 591 18.45 5.13 4.40
C ALA A 591 18.57 5.21 5.92
N PHE A 592 18.94 6.37 6.43
CA PHE A 592 18.89 6.72 7.84
C PHE A 592 17.86 7.83 8.03
N TYR A 593 17.02 7.70 9.03
CA TYR A 593 15.98 8.66 9.29
C TYR A 593 15.84 8.99 10.77
N GLN A 594 15.37 10.20 11.04
CA GLN A 594 14.86 10.61 12.34
C GLN A 594 13.56 11.39 12.14
N MET A 595 12.52 10.97 12.82
CA MET A 595 11.20 11.57 12.79
C MET A 595 10.73 11.87 14.21
N ASN A 596 10.31 13.10 14.46
CA ASN A 596 9.78 13.55 15.74
C ASN A 596 8.29 13.84 15.60
N GLY A 597 7.48 13.16 16.43
CA GLY A 597 6.03 13.33 16.55
C GLY A 597 5.65 14.33 17.63
N ARG A 598 4.56 15.06 17.39
CA ARG A 598 3.93 16.00 18.35
C ARG A 598 2.41 15.91 18.25
N ASN A 599 1.74 16.27 19.34
CA ASN A 599 0.27 16.25 19.46
C ASN A 599 -0.32 14.86 19.17
N GLU A 600 0.43 13.80 19.42
CA GLU A 600 -0.13 12.46 19.30
C GLU A 600 -1.20 12.24 20.37
N LEU A 601 -2.20 11.45 20.00
CA LEU A 601 -3.35 11.20 20.87
C LEU A 601 -2.93 10.35 22.07
N LEU A 602 -3.08 10.91 23.27
CA LEU A 602 -2.89 10.22 24.55
C LEU A 602 -4.21 9.73 25.08
N ASN A 603 -4.15 8.61 25.78
CA ASN A 603 -5.24 8.09 26.61
C ASN A 603 -4.78 8.15 28.06
N VAL A 604 -5.14 9.21 28.76
CA VAL A 604 -4.69 9.52 30.12
C VAL A 604 -5.71 9.02 31.13
N ARG A 605 -5.28 8.18 32.07
CA ARG A 605 -6.13 7.70 33.16
C ARG A 605 -6.34 8.81 34.20
N LEU A 606 -7.60 9.11 34.52
CA LEU A 606 -7.98 10.10 35.49
C LEU A 606 -8.10 9.53 36.92
N PRO A 607 -8.16 10.39 37.97
CA PRO A 607 -8.28 9.95 39.37
C PRO A 607 -9.50 9.04 39.65
N ASP A 608 -10.59 9.22 38.93
CA ASP A 608 -11.84 8.45 39.04
C ASP A 608 -11.80 7.12 38.26
N ASN A 609 -10.64 6.70 37.73
CA ASN A 609 -10.42 5.55 36.87
C ASN A 609 -10.98 5.69 35.43
N SER A 610 -11.59 6.80 35.08
CA SER A 610 -11.94 7.08 33.68
C SER A 610 -10.71 7.44 32.82
N TYR A 611 -10.91 7.61 31.54
CA TYR A 611 -9.86 7.99 30.61
C TYR A 611 -10.23 9.26 29.85
N ASP A 612 -9.24 10.15 29.71
CA ASP A 612 -9.33 11.37 28.92
C ASP A 612 -8.40 11.29 27.71
N TYR A 613 -8.87 11.77 26.56
CA TYR A 613 -8.09 11.81 25.31
C TYR A 613 -7.48 13.19 25.12
N GLN A 614 -6.16 13.24 24.96
CA GLN A 614 -5.41 14.50 24.84
C GLN A 614 -4.47 14.45 23.64
N SER A 615 -4.44 15.51 22.84
CA SER A 615 -3.47 15.70 21.76
C SER A 615 -2.20 16.36 22.32
N ALA A 616 -1.38 15.62 23.03
CA ALA A 616 -0.24 16.15 23.78
C ALA A 616 1.04 15.28 23.71
N GLY A 617 0.97 14.05 23.18
CA GLY A 617 2.10 13.14 23.11
C GLY A 617 3.22 13.64 22.21
N LYS A 618 4.48 13.41 22.64
CA LYS A 618 5.67 13.59 21.83
C LYS A 618 6.42 12.28 21.72
N THR A 619 6.88 11.95 20.51
CA THR A 619 7.58 10.70 20.21
C THR A 619 8.80 10.92 19.35
N LEU A 620 9.75 9.99 19.46
CA LEU A 620 10.93 9.91 18.64
C LEU A 620 10.95 8.57 17.89
N HIS A 621 11.11 8.64 16.58
CA HIS A 621 11.33 7.49 15.70
C HIS A 621 12.61 7.70 14.91
N ARG A 622 13.59 6.81 15.07
CA ARG A 622 14.83 6.86 14.29
C ARG A 622 15.29 5.47 13.92
N GLY A 623 15.91 5.35 12.76
CA GLY A 623 16.34 4.03 12.31
C GLY A 623 17.17 4.06 11.06
N ALA A 624 17.61 2.87 10.65
CA ALA A 624 18.25 2.58 9.40
C ALA A 624 17.45 1.52 8.65
N GLU A 625 17.24 1.75 7.37
CA GLU A 625 16.59 0.82 6.43
C GLU A 625 17.62 0.41 5.39
N PHE A 626 17.64 -0.86 5.03
CA PHE A 626 18.61 -1.39 4.06
C PHE A 626 17.97 -2.43 3.16
N GLY A 627 18.39 -2.42 1.92
CA GLY A 627 18.00 -3.41 0.92
C GLY A 627 19.23 -3.85 0.13
N VAL A 628 19.35 -5.14 -0.12
CA VAL A 628 20.40 -5.73 -0.96
C VAL A 628 19.76 -6.72 -1.91
N THR A 629 20.05 -6.58 -3.18
CA THR A 629 19.70 -7.55 -4.21
C THR A 629 20.99 -8.07 -4.84
N TYR A 630 21.15 -9.39 -4.91
CA TYR A 630 22.34 -10.03 -5.51
C TYR A 630 21.94 -11.09 -6.53
N LYS A 631 22.40 -10.93 -7.76
CA LYS A 631 22.17 -11.84 -8.88
C LYS A 631 23.51 -12.28 -9.47
N PRO A 632 24.21 -13.24 -8.84
CA PRO A 632 25.52 -13.70 -9.33
C PRO A 632 25.45 -14.30 -10.73
N THR A 633 24.39 -15.05 -11.00
CA THR A 633 24.11 -15.69 -12.29
C THR A 633 22.61 -15.59 -12.59
N LYS A 634 22.15 -16.15 -13.70
CA LYS A 634 20.72 -16.20 -14.06
C LYS A 634 19.90 -17.16 -13.20
N GLU A 635 20.60 -18.15 -12.63
CA GLU A 635 19.98 -19.20 -11.82
C GLU A 635 19.72 -18.76 -10.38
N PHE A 636 20.50 -17.84 -9.85
CA PHE A 636 20.47 -17.47 -8.44
C PHE A 636 20.09 -15.99 -8.25
N PHE A 637 19.15 -15.78 -7.37
CA PHE A 637 18.72 -14.46 -6.95
C PHE A 637 18.59 -14.43 -5.43
N LEU A 638 19.25 -13.47 -4.80
CA LEU A 638 19.15 -13.20 -3.37
C LEU A 638 18.60 -11.79 -3.17
N ARG A 639 17.59 -11.66 -2.35
CA ARG A 639 17.06 -10.41 -1.85
C ARG A 639 17.15 -10.40 -0.32
N PHE A 640 17.73 -9.37 0.23
CA PHE A 640 17.80 -9.13 1.67
C PHE A 640 17.32 -7.70 1.95
N GLY A 641 16.35 -7.54 2.83
CA GLY A 641 15.82 -6.23 3.17
C GLY A 641 15.39 -6.17 4.61
N GLY A 642 15.68 -5.05 5.28
CA GLY A 642 15.33 -4.92 6.67
C GLY A 642 15.44 -3.51 7.22
N THR A 643 15.18 -3.40 8.50
CA THR A 643 15.31 -2.17 9.27
C THR A 643 15.78 -2.45 10.69
N THR A 644 16.54 -1.51 11.23
CA THR A 644 16.70 -1.37 12.67
C THR A 644 16.13 -0.02 13.09
N ALA A 645 15.30 -0.01 14.13
CA ALA A 645 14.61 1.20 14.54
C ALA A 645 14.43 1.32 16.04
N ILE A 646 14.35 2.56 16.51
CA ILE A 646 14.01 2.95 17.86
C ILE A 646 12.76 3.82 17.80
N HIS A 647 11.73 3.42 18.53
CA HIS A 647 10.50 4.19 18.72
C HIS A 647 10.33 4.43 20.21
N ARG A 648 10.35 5.69 20.65
CA ARG A 648 10.31 6.08 22.06
C ARG A 648 9.28 7.18 22.32
N TYR A 649 8.77 7.15 23.53
CA TYR A 649 8.05 8.28 24.09
C TYR A 649 9.04 9.34 24.59
N ASP A 650 8.95 10.58 24.09
CA ASP A 650 9.69 11.71 24.63
C ASP A 650 8.91 12.33 25.80
N GLU A 651 7.63 12.65 25.56
CA GLU A 651 6.70 13.14 26.57
C GLU A 651 5.36 12.42 26.39
N PHE A 652 4.99 11.60 27.34
CA PHE A 652 3.76 10.84 27.25
C PHE A 652 3.20 10.50 28.63
N THR A 653 2.10 11.18 29.01
CA THR A 653 1.42 10.96 30.27
C THR A 653 0.43 9.79 30.15
N LEU A 654 0.56 8.80 31.03
CA LEU A 654 -0.36 7.67 31.12
C LEU A 654 -1.49 7.90 32.13
N SER A 655 -1.20 8.57 33.23
CA SER A 655 -2.12 8.71 34.36
C SER A 655 -1.89 10.00 35.11
N SER A 656 -2.97 10.65 35.51
CA SER A 656 -2.99 11.73 36.50
C SER A 656 -3.40 11.24 37.90
N ARG A 657 -3.66 9.96 38.05
CA ARG A 657 -4.07 9.34 39.29
C ARG A 657 -2.90 9.23 40.28
N GLU A 658 -3.03 9.73 41.50
CA GLU A 658 -1.92 9.72 42.47
C GLU A 658 -1.48 8.32 42.89
N SER A 659 -2.42 7.37 42.98
CA SER A 659 -2.13 5.99 43.37
C SER A 659 -1.44 5.14 42.30
N ASP A 660 -1.34 5.61 41.05
CA ASP A 660 -0.68 4.87 39.98
C ASP A 660 0.85 5.03 40.09
N ALA A 661 1.55 3.91 40.14
CA ALA A 661 3.02 3.87 40.29
C ALA A 661 3.75 4.47 39.08
N VAL A 662 3.15 4.38 37.89
CA VAL A 662 3.71 4.92 36.65
C VAL A 662 2.76 5.98 36.09
N LYS A 663 3.16 7.24 36.20
CA LYS A 663 2.38 8.40 35.70
C LYS A 663 2.75 8.80 34.29
N ASN A 664 3.97 8.54 33.85
CA ASN A 664 4.44 8.82 32.50
C ASN A 664 5.39 7.72 32.02
N VAL A 665 5.64 7.69 30.73
CA VAL A 665 6.52 6.71 30.06
C VAL A 665 7.63 7.39 29.27
N ASN A 666 8.02 8.57 29.69
CA ASN A 666 9.09 9.34 29.06
C ASN A 666 10.40 8.51 28.97
N GLY A 667 11.00 8.49 27.80
CA GLY A 667 12.20 7.71 27.49
C GLY A 667 12.01 6.20 27.34
N LYS A 668 10.78 5.67 27.55
CA LYS A 668 10.48 4.25 27.33
C LYS A 668 10.25 3.93 25.86
N ASP A 669 10.55 2.69 25.48
CA ASP A 669 10.24 2.20 24.15
C ASP A 669 8.71 2.06 23.96
N MET A 670 8.23 2.42 22.78
CA MET A 670 6.84 2.20 22.43
C MET A 670 6.57 0.68 22.30
N PRO A 671 5.40 0.19 22.71
CA PRO A 671 5.06 -1.22 22.55
C PRO A 671 4.92 -1.59 21.08
N SER A 672 4.95 -2.89 20.78
CA SER A 672 4.83 -3.42 19.42
C SER A 672 5.81 -2.78 18.43
N SER A 673 7.05 -2.53 18.88
CA SER A 673 8.12 -1.89 18.10
C SER A 673 9.42 -2.71 18.15
N PRO A 674 9.50 -3.80 17.38
CA PRO A 674 10.71 -4.60 17.33
C PRO A 674 11.91 -3.79 16.84
N ARG A 675 13.10 -4.01 17.48
CA ARG A 675 14.33 -3.30 17.11
C ARG A 675 14.88 -3.69 15.77
N TRP A 676 14.63 -4.92 15.33
CA TRP A 676 15.07 -5.47 14.08
C TRP A 676 13.91 -6.17 13.38
N LEU A 677 13.78 -5.88 12.09
CA LEU A 677 12.89 -6.57 11.17
C LEU A 677 13.67 -6.85 9.91
N TRP A 678 13.65 -8.08 9.40
CA TRP A 678 14.14 -8.36 8.06
C TRP A 678 13.37 -9.45 7.35
N ASN A 679 13.49 -9.42 6.03
CA ASN A 679 12.95 -10.41 5.12
C ASN A 679 14.03 -10.73 4.08
N THR A 680 14.41 -11.98 4.01
CA THR A 680 15.44 -12.49 3.09
C THR A 680 14.82 -13.55 2.21
N GLU A 681 15.07 -13.49 0.91
CA GLU A 681 14.58 -14.48 -0.04
C GLU A 681 15.71 -14.93 -0.96
N PHE A 682 15.91 -16.23 -1.02
CA PHE A 682 16.79 -16.88 -1.97
C PHE A 682 15.96 -17.62 -3.00
N SER A 683 16.15 -17.30 -4.29
CA SER A 683 15.46 -17.94 -5.41
C SER A 683 16.43 -18.67 -6.31
N TYR A 684 16.01 -19.84 -6.79
CA TYR A 684 16.78 -20.70 -7.66
C TYR A 684 15.98 -21.13 -8.88
N TYR A 685 16.56 -20.91 -10.07
CA TYR A 685 15.99 -21.21 -11.38
C TYR A 685 16.93 -22.21 -12.10
N PRO A 686 16.78 -23.53 -11.91
CA PRO A 686 17.73 -24.52 -12.40
C PRO A 686 17.79 -24.61 -13.94
N LYS A 687 18.99 -24.62 -14.52
CA LYS A 687 19.19 -24.85 -15.96
C LYS A 687 18.84 -26.27 -16.40
N TRP A 688 19.08 -27.23 -15.52
CA TRP A 688 18.86 -28.66 -15.79
C TRP A 688 17.37 -29.04 -15.79
N PHE A 689 16.51 -28.24 -15.15
CA PHE A 689 15.08 -28.42 -15.15
C PHE A 689 14.39 -27.09 -15.51
N LYS A 690 14.32 -26.85 -16.82
CA LYS A 690 13.78 -25.59 -17.34
C LYS A 690 12.37 -25.33 -16.82
N ASN A 691 12.05 -24.04 -16.61
CA ASN A 691 10.75 -23.54 -16.14
C ASN A 691 10.38 -23.90 -14.68
N LEU A 692 11.25 -24.59 -13.95
CA LEU A 692 11.13 -24.72 -12.50
C LEU A 692 11.67 -23.47 -11.83
N ARG A 693 10.98 -23.01 -10.83
CA ARG A 693 11.45 -22.01 -9.87
C ARG A 693 11.28 -22.53 -8.45
N SER A 694 12.20 -22.20 -7.59
CA SER A 694 12.09 -22.44 -6.15
C SER A 694 12.57 -21.22 -5.40
N SER A 695 11.97 -20.93 -4.24
CA SER A 695 12.49 -19.91 -3.33
C SER A 695 12.28 -20.31 -1.88
N VAL A 696 13.20 -19.87 -1.04
CA VAL A 696 13.11 -19.93 0.41
C VAL A 696 13.17 -18.51 0.95
N GLU A 697 12.22 -18.15 1.79
CA GLU A 697 12.10 -16.85 2.41
C GLU A 697 12.25 -17.01 3.94
N TRP A 698 13.09 -16.18 4.54
CA TRP A 698 13.27 -16.07 5.97
C TRP A 698 12.80 -14.71 6.45
N GLN A 699 11.86 -14.70 7.38
CA GLN A 699 11.39 -13.50 8.08
C GLN A 699 11.82 -13.54 9.52
N HIS A 700 12.36 -12.42 10.01
CA HIS A 700 12.73 -12.22 11.41
C HIS A 700 12.02 -11.00 11.98
N VAL A 701 11.46 -11.17 13.16
CA VAL A 701 10.91 -10.11 14.00
C VAL A 701 11.57 -10.23 15.37
N ALA A 702 12.36 -9.24 15.75
CA ALA A 702 13.05 -9.21 17.04
C ALA A 702 12.07 -9.01 18.22
N SER A 703 12.54 -9.23 19.41
CA SER A 703 11.77 -8.99 20.64
C SER A 703 11.34 -7.54 20.79
N TYR A 704 10.17 -7.32 21.40
CA TYR A 704 9.62 -5.99 21.67
C TYR A 704 8.80 -5.96 22.96
N TYR A 705 8.61 -4.79 23.53
CA TYR A 705 7.75 -4.62 24.68
C TYR A 705 6.26 -4.72 24.31
N GLN A 706 5.49 -5.42 25.14
CA GLN A 706 4.06 -5.63 24.94
C GLN A 706 3.22 -4.48 25.49
N ASN A 707 3.78 -3.63 26.36
CA ASN A 707 3.08 -2.54 27.03
C ASN A 707 3.93 -1.28 27.16
N GLN A 708 3.27 -0.16 27.41
CA GLN A 708 3.89 1.17 27.48
C GLN A 708 4.89 1.32 28.63
N ILE A 709 4.68 0.62 29.75
CA ILE A 709 5.59 0.68 30.91
C ILE A 709 6.84 -0.17 30.76
N ASN A 710 6.98 -0.91 29.66
CA ASN A 710 8.10 -1.81 29.34
C ASN A 710 8.33 -2.91 30.38
N SER A 711 7.26 -3.47 30.96
CA SER A 711 7.37 -4.51 31.99
C SER A 711 7.48 -5.92 31.44
N VAL A 712 7.00 -6.19 30.25
CA VAL A 712 6.98 -7.52 29.62
C VAL A 712 7.36 -7.42 28.15
N LYS A 713 8.17 -8.37 27.68
CA LYS A 713 8.54 -8.53 26.28
C LYS A 713 7.86 -9.73 25.63
N TYR A 714 7.64 -9.63 24.34
CA TYR A 714 7.44 -10.74 23.44
C TYR A 714 8.77 -11.02 22.74
N GLU A 715 9.16 -12.29 22.66
CA GLU A 715 10.51 -12.67 22.19
C GLU A 715 10.71 -12.51 20.68
N GLY A 716 9.61 -12.25 19.93
CA GLY A 716 9.68 -12.21 18.47
C GLY A 716 9.61 -13.60 17.84
N TYR A 717 10.03 -13.70 16.57
CA TYR A 717 10.00 -14.97 15.85
C TYR A 717 10.88 -14.98 14.62
N ASP A 718 11.26 -16.19 14.20
CA ASP A 718 11.89 -16.53 12.94
C ASP A 718 11.04 -17.55 12.20
N ILE A 719 10.62 -17.25 10.96
CA ILE A 719 9.86 -18.18 10.14
C ILE A 719 10.50 -18.35 8.77
N LEU A 720 10.40 -19.58 8.28
CA LEU A 720 10.82 -19.94 6.93
C LEU A 720 9.59 -20.24 6.08
N ASN A 721 9.57 -19.71 4.87
CA ASN A 721 8.58 -20.05 3.85
C ASN A 721 9.29 -20.62 2.63
N MET A 722 8.67 -21.58 1.95
CA MET A 722 9.18 -22.16 0.70
C MET A 722 8.14 -22.02 -0.38
N ARG A 723 8.57 -21.70 -1.60
CA ARG A 723 7.70 -21.62 -2.78
C ARG A 723 8.31 -22.39 -3.94
N LEU A 724 7.48 -23.17 -4.61
CA LEU A 724 7.84 -23.91 -5.82
C LEU A 724 6.84 -23.57 -6.92
N GLY A 725 7.31 -23.43 -8.14
CA GLY A 725 6.48 -23.21 -9.31
C GLY A 725 7.07 -23.88 -10.54
N TYR A 726 6.24 -24.53 -11.32
CA TYR A 726 6.65 -25.14 -12.59
C TYR A 726 5.71 -24.72 -13.71
N ASN A 727 6.25 -24.11 -14.74
CA ASN A 727 5.47 -23.65 -15.90
C ASN A 727 5.65 -24.61 -17.08
N TRP A 728 4.54 -25.11 -17.60
CA TRP A 728 4.51 -25.94 -18.81
C TRP A 728 3.48 -25.40 -19.78
N LYS A 729 3.97 -24.84 -20.90
CA LYS A 729 3.13 -24.31 -22.00
C LYS A 729 2.01 -23.36 -21.52
N GLY A 730 2.32 -22.47 -20.58
CA GLY A 730 1.36 -21.51 -20.04
C GLY A 730 0.55 -22.00 -18.85
N VAL A 731 0.60 -23.30 -18.52
CA VAL A 731 0.06 -23.86 -17.27
C VAL A 731 1.15 -23.81 -16.21
N GLU A 732 0.92 -23.10 -15.12
CA GLU A 732 1.80 -23.08 -13.95
C GLU A 732 1.17 -23.88 -12.81
N LEU A 733 1.90 -24.90 -12.36
CA LEU A 733 1.62 -25.60 -11.10
C LEU A 733 2.48 -24.95 -10.02
N PHE A 734 1.90 -24.67 -8.87
CA PHE A 734 2.67 -24.09 -7.77
C PHE A 734 2.24 -24.65 -6.40
N THR A 735 3.19 -24.63 -5.49
CA THR A 735 2.96 -24.89 -4.06
C THR A 735 3.75 -23.92 -3.21
N ASN A 736 3.11 -23.39 -2.17
CA ASN A 736 3.75 -22.61 -1.13
C ASN A 736 3.63 -23.36 0.18
N VAL A 737 4.73 -23.43 0.93
CA VAL A 737 4.74 -23.94 2.30
C VAL A 737 5.08 -22.77 3.21
N LEU A 738 4.08 -22.22 3.87
CA LEU A 738 4.25 -21.12 4.81
C LEU A 738 4.55 -21.69 6.21
N ASN A 739 5.40 -21.01 6.97
CA ASN A 739 5.89 -21.50 8.27
C ASN A 739 6.42 -22.95 8.18
N LEU A 740 7.37 -23.17 7.31
CA LEU A 740 7.94 -24.50 6.97
C LEU A 740 8.35 -25.31 8.20
N THR A 741 8.90 -24.68 9.20
CA THR A 741 9.40 -25.29 10.44
C THR A 741 8.34 -25.42 11.54
N ASP A 742 7.10 -25.04 11.29
CA ASP A 742 5.95 -25.08 12.21
C ASP A 742 6.21 -24.37 13.56
N VAL A 743 6.88 -23.21 13.49
CA VAL A 743 7.13 -22.37 14.66
C VAL A 743 5.81 -21.87 15.24
N LEU A 744 5.62 -21.98 16.55
CA LEU A 744 4.54 -21.32 17.26
C LEU A 744 4.90 -19.85 17.46
N TYR A 745 4.16 -18.94 16.84
CA TYR A 745 4.39 -17.50 16.97
C TYR A 745 3.10 -16.70 16.92
N ALA A 746 3.17 -15.49 17.46
CA ALA A 746 2.11 -14.49 17.33
C ALA A 746 2.56 -13.38 16.39
N THR A 747 1.70 -12.95 15.51
CA THR A 747 1.96 -11.78 14.63
C THR A 747 2.03 -10.48 15.43
N ASN A 748 1.29 -10.43 16.55
CA ASN A 748 1.38 -9.38 17.56
C ASN A 748 1.02 -9.95 18.94
N ALA A 749 1.70 -9.46 19.98
CA ALA A 749 1.40 -9.79 21.37
C ALA A 749 1.33 -8.49 22.19
N THR A 750 0.26 -8.32 22.93
CA THR A 750 0.00 -7.09 23.70
C THR A 750 -0.41 -7.42 25.13
N ARG A 751 -0.13 -6.49 26.04
CA ARG A 751 -0.55 -6.55 27.44
C ARG A 751 -0.90 -5.16 27.94
N GLY A 752 -1.86 -5.05 28.83
CA GLY A 752 -2.14 -3.82 29.54
C GLY A 752 -1.03 -3.41 30.53
N ASN A 753 -1.17 -2.24 31.14
CA ASN A 753 -0.16 -1.66 32.01
C ASN A 753 -0.31 -2.10 33.49
N ASN A 754 -1.41 -2.72 33.89
CA ASN A 754 -1.63 -3.16 35.26
C ASN A 754 -0.89 -4.48 35.53
N ALA A 755 -0.48 -4.72 36.78
CA ALA A 755 0.21 -5.94 37.17
C ALA A 755 -0.62 -7.21 36.91
N THR A 756 -1.95 -7.10 37.04
CA THR A 756 -2.92 -8.18 36.82
C THR A 756 -3.27 -8.43 35.36
N ASP A 757 -2.93 -7.51 34.45
CA ASP A 757 -3.23 -7.66 33.03
C ASP A 757 -2.47 -8.86 32.45
N ARG A 758 -3.11 -9.58 31.55
CA ARG A 758 -2.56 -10.76 30.90
C ARG A 758 -2.17 -10.44 29.46
N THR A 759 -1.16 -11.15 28.96
CA THR A 759 -0.79 -11.07 27.54
C THR A 759 -1.87 -11.70 26.67
N THR A 760 -2.18 -11.04 25.59
CA THR A 760 -3.01 -11.54 24.51
C THR A 760 -2.16 -11.69 23.24
N TYR A 761 -2.42 -12.73 22.46
CA TYR A 761 -1.65 -13.12 21.30
C TYR A 761 -2.55 -13.16 20.07
N ASN A 762 -2.19 -12.42 19.02
CA ASN A 762 -2.71 -12.67 17.69
C ASN A 762 -1.94 -13.87 17.11
N ALA A 763 -2.45 -15.07 17.35
CA ALA A 763 -1.79 -16.29 16.91
C ALA A 763 -1.66 -16.32 15.39
N ALA A 764 -0.51 -16.78 14.90
CA ALA A 764 -0.25 -16.98 13.49
C ALA A 764 -0.60 -18.41 13.07
N ALA A 765 -0.82 -18.61 11.77
CA ALA A 765 -1.12 -19.93 11.22
C ALA A 765 0.01 -20.92 11.49
N PRO A 766 -0.29 -22.17 11.85
CA PRO A 766 0.66 -23.28 11.82
C PRO A 766 1.21 -23.46 10.41
N ARG A 767 2.13 -24.43 10.21
CA ARG A 767 2.60 -24.74 8.87
C ARG A 767 1.45 -24.92 7.92
N THR A 768 1.47 -24.18 6.81
CA THR A 768 0.37 -24.12 5.84
C THR A 768 0.87 -24.53 4.46
N PHE A 769 0.23 -25.53 3.87
CA PHE A 769 0.47 -25.94 2.50
C PHE A 769 -0.59 -25.32 1.60
N VAL A 770 -0.13 -24.58 0.60
CA VAL A 770 -0.97 -23.95 -0.43
C VAL A 770 -0.66 -24.58 -1.77
N PHE A 771 -1.66 -24.99 -2.51
CA PHE A 771 -1.55 -25.57 -3.84
C PHE A 771 -2.36 -24.76 -4.84
N GLY A 772 -1.86 -24.65 -6.06
CA GLY A 772 -2.62 -23.99 -7.09
C GLY A 772 -2.16 -24.31 -8.49
N VAL A 773 -3.06 -24.01 -9.43
CA VAL A 773 -2.85 -24.11 -10.88
C VAL A 773 -3.28 -22.81 -11.50
N GLN A 774 -2.44 -22.26 -12.38
CA GLN A 774 -2.75 -21.06 -13.13
C GLN A 774 -2.47 -21.28 -14.60
N TYR A 775 -3.43 -20.96 -15.46
CA TYR A 775 -3.23 -20.92 -16.90
C TYR A 775 -3.15 -19.49 -17.40
N THR A 776 -2.13 -19.22 -18.20
CA THR A 776 -1.94 -17.92 -18.86
C THR A 776 -1.97 -18.11 -20.37
N PHE A 777 -2.96 -17.52 -20.99
CA PHE A 777 -3.05 -17.42 -22.45
C PHE A 777 -2.46 -16.06 -22.90
N THR A 778 -1.64 -16.08 -23.93
CA THR A 778 -1.20 -14.87 -24.63
C THR A 778 -1.48 -15.05 -26.12
N GLY A 779 -2.30 -14.17 -26.67
CA GLY A 779 -2.65 -14.17 -28.08
C GLY A 779 -1.40 -13.92 -28.94
N LYS A 780 -1.39 -14.53 -30.11
CA LYS A 780 -0.44 -14.18 -31.17
C LYS A 780 -0.94 -12.90 -31.87
N LYS A 781 -0.02 -12.06 -32.36
CA LYS A 781 -0.35 -10.95 -33.27
C LYS A 781 -0.93 -11.47 -34.55
#